data_a7d423baa3b44dca05b31c3698aab223
#
_entry.id   a7d423baa3b44dca05b31c3698aab223
#
_cell.length_a   1.000
_cell.length_b   1.000
_cell.length_c   1.000
_cell.angle_alpha   90.00
_cell.angle_beta   90.00
_cell.angle_gamma   90.00
#
_symmetry.space_group_name_H-M   'P 1'
#
loop_
_entity.id
_entity.type
_entity.pdbx_description
1 polymer ?
#
loop_
_entity_poly.entity_id
_entity_poly.type
_entity_poly.pdbx_seq_one_letter_code
_entity_poly.pdbx_strand_id
1 'polypeptide(L)'
;MNIYRFCVKSKEGLHFQIPKNEELLKQAHVLGFKAVKEINTETLYFVRGNLLNEEKKVLADFLFCDELYEYSQTEGFTMEDKKNIFHIETALKPGVTDSSSREALRAVKELGILGVEEITSGKAYDIQGELTQSEIEKIAKSLLCNDVIEQYKIGFVEPAWAHEHDGKNEPNTKVELIDIASMNDEELLALSNERRAALDIYEMRAIREFYKTEKRPCTDAEFETIAQTWSEHCVHKTFKAKIDIDGTSLTEEQKKAYPGLCVNSIIKTYIKKATDDINAPWVLSSFVDNAGIIEFDEKYEVSFKAETHNHPSAIEPFGGANTGVGGVIRDVMGVSARPFAVTDVLCFGHPDTPAENVPKGTLHPKRIISGVIEGVKDYGNKMGIPTVNGGVHYHEAYASNPLVYCGCAGIAPRGKHRTKPSAGDQIISLGGKTGRDGLRGATFSSMVMDASTGDVAGSSVQIGEPIIQKKVAEVLIDARDQGLYSAITDCGAGGYSSAVGEMASALGCDVDLAKIPVKYQGLAPWELWLSEAQERMVIAVPNDKLEALQKLCDANDVELTNLGRFTGDAVLRVRFGEKEIINLSCGFLHSGPPQRKLKAAPPKDGKPFIKYPKYTEPDLNEALKAVINHHAVNSKEDIVRLYDHEVQGGTILRPYDGPEGNVPQDAAVIKPMETEGKKAVAISNALN
;
A
#
# COMPACT_ATOMS: atom_id res chain seq x y z
N MET A 1 18.68 31.30 -1.04
CA MET A 1 17.83 30.81 -2.13
C MET A 1 16.44 31.37 -1.97
N ASN A 2 15.79 31.66 -3.07
CA ASN A 2 14.42 32.19 -3.03
C ASN A 2 13.42 31.05 -3.03
N ILE A 3 12.28 31.25 -2.38
CA ILE A 3 11.12 30.36 -2.44
C ILE A 3 10.06 31.13 -3.23
N TYR A 4 9.61 30.54 -4.32
CA TYR A 4 8.55 31.05 -5.15
C TYR A 4 7.28 30.25 -4.88
N ARG A 5 6.16 30.92 -4.84
CA ARG A 5 4.84 30.34 -4.60
C ARG A 5 3.98 30.49 -5.84
N PHE A 6 3.32 29.43 -6.23
CA PHE A 6 2.36 29.38 -7.33
C PHE A 6 1.05 28.83 -6.77
N CYS A 7 -0.03 29.55 -6.96
CA CYS A 7 -1.36 29.15 -6.55
C CYS A 7 -2.21 28.94 -7.80
N VAL A 8 -2.63 27.71 -8.04
CA VAL A 8 -3.41 27.32 -9.22
C VAL A 8 -4.88 27.36 -8.88
N LYS A 9 -5.61 28.16 -9.65
CA LYS A 9 -7.03 28.48 -9.46
C LYS A 9 -7.82 28.13 -10.72
N SER A 10 -9.04 27.64 -10.54
CA SER A 10 -9.97 27.45 -11.65
C SER A 10 -10.45 28.77 -12.21
N LYS A 11 -10.61 28.87 -13.54
CA LYS A 11 -11.21 30.02 -14.21
C LYS A 11 -12.70 30.11 -13.87
N GLU A 12 -13.20 31.33 -13.70
CA GLU A 12 -14.63 31.58 -13.42
C GLU A 12 -15.53 31.03 -14.54
N GLY A 13 -16.60 30.36 -14.13
CA GLY A 13 -17.60 29.81 -15.06
C GLY A 13 -17.24 28.40 -15.62
N LEU A 14 -16.09 27.83 -15.29
CA LEU A 14 -15.70 26.49 -15.67
C LEU A 14 -15.79 25.55 -14.46
N HIS A 15 -16.66 24.58 -14.56
CA HIS A 15 -17.20 23.84 -13.38
C HIS A 15 -16.45 22.54 -13.00
N PHE A 16 -15.19 22.36 -13.32
CA PHE A 16 -14.48 21.10 -13.06
C PHE A 16 -14.15 20.83 -11.57
N GLN A 17 -13.94 21.87 -10.78
CA GLN A 17 -13.69 21.72 -9.34
C GLN A 17 -14.97 21.84 -8.48
N ILE A 18 -16.08 22.28 -9.04
CA ILE A 18 -17.34 22.44 -8.31
C ILE A 18 -17.77 21.15 -7.61
N PRO A 19 -17.74 19.95 -8.24
CA PRO A 19 -18.15 18.73 -7.55
C PRO A 19 -17.34 18.45 -6.30
N LYS A 20 -16.01 18.73 -6.33
CA LYS A 20 -15.11 18.52 -5.19
C LYS A 20 -15.39 19.52 -4.06
N ASN A 21 -15.57 20.79 -4.39
CA ASN A 21 -15.90 21.84 -3.43
C ASN A 21 -17.28 21.61 -2.79
N GLU A 22 -18.29 21.21 -3.58
CA GLU A 22 -19.60 20.82 -3.07
C GLU A 22 -19.54 19.61 -2.15
N GLU A 23 -18.71 18.63 -2.48
CA GLU A 23 -18.54 17.45 -1.64
C GLU A 23 -17.87 17.80 -0.31
N LEU A 24 -16.84 18.65 -0.30
CA LEU A 24 -16.23 19.15 0.93
C LEU A 24 -17.23 19.95 1.77
N LEU A 25 -18.09 20.76 1.15
CA LEU A 25 -19.15 21.47 1.82
C LEU A 25 -20.17 20.52 2.47
N LYS A 26 -20.59 19.48 1.76
CA LYS A 26 -21.46 18.42 2.30
C LYS A 26 -20.82 17.72 3.47
N GLN A 27 -19.54 17.39 3.37
CA GLN A 27 -18.78 16.76 4.45
C GLN A 27 -18.67 17.68 5.68
N ALA A 28 -18.40 18.98 5.49
CA ALA A 28 -18.42 19.95 6.58
C ALA A 28 -19.77 19.98 7.31
N HIS A 29 -20.87 19.95 6.56
CA HIS A 29 -22.21 19.93 7.12
C HIS A 29 -22.52 18.64 7.89
N VAL A 30 -22.05 17.47 7.42
CA VAL A 30 -22.18 16.19 8.12
C VAL A 30 -21.40 16.21 9.43
N LEU A 31 -20.21 16.82 9.45
CA LEU A 31 -19.39 17.02 10.65
C LEU A 31 -19.96 18.07 11.62
N GLY A 32 -21.13 18.66 11.33
CA GLY A 32 -21.84 19.59 12.20
C GLY A 32 -21.55 21.06 11.93
N PHE A 33 -20.68 21.42 10.97
CA PHE A 33 -20.33 22.81 10.64
C PHE A 33 -21.34 23.44 9.68
N LYS A 34 -22.60 23.55 10.12
CA LYS A 34 -23.73 24.06 9.32
C LYS A 34 -23.58 25.53 8.89
N ALA A 35 -22.73 26.31 9.57
CA ALA A 35 -22.47 27.71 9.27
C ALA A 35 -21.51 27.90 8.07
N VAL A 36 -20.88 26.87 7.58
CA VAL A 36 -20.08 26.90 6.34
C VAL A 36 -21.01 27.04 5.17
N LYS A 37 -20.79 28.06 4.32
CA LYS A 37 -21.58 28.35 3.14
C LYS A 37 -20.91 27.92 1.84
N GLU A 38 -19.58 27.99 1.80
CA GLU A 38 -18.78 27.71 0.61
C GLU A 38 -17.38 27.26 1.03
N ILE A 39 -16.80 26.36 0.28
CA ILE A 39 -15.38 25.96 0.38
C ILE A 39 -14.81 25.97 -1.03
N ASN A 40 -13.77 26.76 -1.24
CA ASN A 40 -13.01 26.80 -2.49
C ASN A 40 -11.65 26.16 -2.27
N THR A 41 -11.22 25.30 -3.18
CA THR A 41 -9.95 24.57 -3.11
C THR A 41 -9.03 25.02 -4.23
N GLU A 42 -7.77 25.26 -3.89
CA GLU A 42 -6.71 25.65 -4.81
C GLU A 42 -5.49 24.73 -4.64
N THR A 43 -4.71 24.54 -5.70
CA THR A 43 -3.45 23.76 -5.61
C THR A 43 -2.28 24.73 -5.44
N LEU A 44 -1.36 24.37 -4.55
CA LEU A 44 -0.13 25.14 -4.29
C LEU A 44 1.09 24.38 -4.79
N TYR A 45 2.00 25.12 -5.44
CA TYR A 45 3.35 24.66 -5.69
C TYR A 45 4.35 25.66 -5.10
N PHE A 46 5.34 25.13 -4.39
CA PHE A 46 6.44 25.89 -3.84
C PHE A 46 7.73 25.48 -4.56
N VAL A 47 8.42 26.43 -5.14
CA VAL A 47 9.65 26.22 -5.91
C VAL A 47 10.82 26.87 -5.21
N ARG A 48 11.81 26.09 -4.84
CA ARG A 48 13.08 26.59 -4.27
C ARG A 48 14.12 26.68 -5.36
N GLY A 49 14.73 27.86 -5.51
CA GLY A 49 15.74 28.10 -6.54
C GLY A 49 15.97 29.55 -6.87
N ASN A 50 16.57 29.79 -8.04
CA ASN A 50 16.78 31.11 -8.62
C ASN A 50 16.19 31.14 -10.05
N LEU A 51 15.00 31.72 -10.18
CA LEU A 51 14.24 31.77 -11.42
C LEU A 51 14.26 33.16 -12.05
N LEU A 52 14.42 33.21 -13.36
CA LEU A 52 14.17 34.41 -14.18
C LEU A 52 12.64 34.65 -14.28
N ASN A 53 12.25 35.88 -14.56
CA ASN A 53 10.81 36.20 -14.71
C ASN A 53 10.15 35.43 -15.85
N GLU A 54 10.86 35.18 -16.94
CA GLU A 54 10.38 34.38 -18.05
C GLU A 54 10.19 32.91 -17.64
N GLU A 55 11.10 32.36 -16.87
CA GLU A 55 11.00 30.98 -16.35
C GLU A 55 9.83 30.83 -15.40
N LYS A 56 9.60 31.80 -14.49
CA LYS A 56 8.42 31.81 -13.63
C LYS A 56 7.12 31.77 -14.44
N LYS A 57 7.08 32.55 -15.54
CA LYS A 57 5.91 32.57 -16.42
C LYS A 57 5.69 31.23 -17.11
N VAL A 58 6.76 30.57 -17.60
CA VAL A 58 6.67 29.23 -18.19
C VAL A 58 6.14 28.22 -17.17
N LEU A 59 6.63 28.25 -15.93
CA LEU A 59 6.13 27.35 -14.88
C LEU A 59 4.65 27.63 -14.56
N ALA A 60 4.27 28.90 -14.46
CA ALA A 60 2.91 29.31 -14.11
C ALA A 60 1.90 28.95 -15.22
N ASP A 61 2.21 29.23 -16.47
CA ASP A 61 1.24 29.18 -17.56
C ASP A 61 1.20 27.79 -18.24
N PHE A 62 2.31 27.02 -18.22
CA PHE A 62 2.39 25.77 -18.99
C PHE A 62 2.63 24.52 -18.15
N LEU A 63 3.27 24.63 -16.97
CA LEU A 63 3.59 23.45 -16.20
C LEU A 63 2.62 23.19 -15.06
N PHE A 64 2.28 24.22 -14.28
CA PHE A 64 1.50 24.06 -13.06
C PHE A 64 -0.01 24.16 -13.25
N CYS A 65 -0.48 24.66 -14.36
CA CYS A 65 -1.91 24.79 -14.63
C CYS A 65 -2.27 24.32 -16.05
N ASP A 66 -3.50 23.86 -16.22
CA ASP A 66 -4.12 23.69 -17.52
C ASP A 66 -4.68 25.04 -17.99
N GLU A 67 -4.02 25.64 -19.00
CA GLU A 67 -4.37 26.96 -19.52
C GLU A 67 -5.82 27.05 -20.01
N LEU A 68 -6.48 25.95 -20.33
CA LEU A 68 -7.89 25.95 -20.74
C LEU A 68 -8.83 26.21 -19.56
N TYR A 69 -8.51 25.66 -18.40
CA TYR A 69 -9.42 25.59 -17.23
C TYR A 69 -8.92 26.35 -16.01
N GLU A 70 -7.62 26.62 -15.96
CA GLU A 70 -6.95 27.15 -14.79
C GLU A 70 -6.09 28.35 -15.12
N TYR A 71 -5.67 29.07 -14.09
CA TYR A 71 -4.63 30.08 -14.14
C TYR A 71 -3.79 30.01 -12.86
N SER A 72 -2.52 30.38 -12.96
CA SER A 72 -1.62 30.40 -11.81
C SER A 72 -1.37 31.85 -11.34
N GLN A 73 -1.56 32.08 -10.05
CA GLN A 73 -1.20 33.34 -9.38
C GLN A 73 0.18 33.16 -8.76
N THR A 74 1.11 34.09 -9.05
CA THR A 74 2.52 34.04 -8.56
C THR A 74 2.87 35.19 -7.62
N GLU A 75 2.04 36.23 -7.55
CA GLU A 75 2.27 37.43 -6.74
C GLU A 75 0.96 37.95 -6.14
N GLY A 76 1.06 38.82 -5.16
CA GLY A 76 -0.13 39.49 -4.57
C GLY A 76 -0.92 38.64 -3.58
N PHE A 77 -0.25 37.65 -2.97
CA PHE A 77 -0.84 36.86 -1.88
C PHE A 77 -1.00 37.74 -0.64
N THR A 78 -2.17 38.35 -0.52
CA THR A 78 -2.56 39.10 0.67
C THR A 78 -3.77 38.45 1.29
N MET A 79 -3.77 38.29 2.60
CA MET A 79 -5.00 38.03 3.34
C MET A 79 -5.86 39.30 3.23
N GLU A 80 -6.68 39.40 2.20
CA GLU A 80 -7.72 40.40 2.20
C GLU A 80 -8.64 40.05 3.37
N ASP A 81 -8.87 41.04 4.26
CA ASP A 81 -9.88 40.95 5.31
C ASP A 81 -11.30 40.94 4.69
N LYS A 82 -11.60 39.91 3.92
CA LYS A 82 -12.95 39.60 3.46
C LYS A 82 -13.72 39.09 4.67
N LYS A 83 -14.64 39.87 5.17
CA LYS A 83 -15.49 39.55 6.30
C LYS A 83 -16.10 38.14 6.10
N ASN A 84 -15.81 37.21 7.02
CA ASN A 84 -16.29 35.82 7.03
C ASN A 84 -15.66 34.88 5.97
N ILE A 85 -14.45 35.15 5.46
CA ILE A 85 -13.67 34.21 4.67
C ILE A 85 -12.41 33.88 5.46
N PHE A 86 -12.15 32.57 5.63
CA PHE A 86 -10.98 32.03 6.32
C PHE A 86 -10.12 31.28 5.33
N HIS A 87 -8.85 31.67 5.23
CA HIS A 87 -7.87 31.01 4.40
C HIS A 87 -7.08 29.99 5.21
N ILE A 88 -7.03 28.75 4.75
CA ILE A 88 -6.27 27.65 5.36
C ILE A 88 -5.39 27.03 4.29
N GLU A 89 -4.16 26.75 4.63
CA GLU A 89 -3.27 26.03 3.76
C GLU A 89 -2.75 24.78 4.41
N THR A 90 -2.57 23.74 3.59
CA THR A 90 -1.91 22.48 3.96
C THR A 90 -0.69 22.27 3.09
N ALA A 91 0.35 21.63 3.65
CA ALA A 91 1.52 21.18 2.94
C ALA A 91 1.99 19.85 3.55
N LEU A 92 2.69 19.04 2.76
CA LEU A 92 3.25 17.78 3.24
C LEU A 92 4.29 18.01 4.33
N LYS A 93 4.38 17.08 5.28
CA LYS A 93 5.44 17.05 6.29
C LYS A 93 6.79 16.66 5.66
N PRO A 94 7.92 17.02 6.29
CA PRO A 94 9.24 16.59 5.82
C PRO A 94 9.33 15.07 5.69
N GLY A 95 9.91 14.60 4.57
CA GLY A 95 10.11 13.17 4.32
C GLY A 95 8.91 12.41 3.75
N VAL A 96 7.75 13.04 3.64
CA VAL A 96 6.59 12.48 2.92
C VAL A 96 6.84 12.56 1.41
N THR A 97 6.53 11.50 0.68
CA THR A 97 6.69 11.46 -0.77
C THR A 97 5.68 12.38 -1.46
N ASP A 98 6.19 13.30 -2.28
CA ASP A 98 5.41 14.19 -3.14
C ASP A 98 5.64 13.82 -4.60
N SER A 99 4.80 12.91 -5.12
CA SER A 99 4.90 12.41 -6.48
C SER A 99 4.67 13.49 -7.54
N SER A 100 3.70 14.38 -7.30
CA SER A 100 3.38 15.47 -8.22
C SER A 100 4.55 16.45 -8.38
N SER A 101 5.18 16.81 -7.28
CA SER A 101 6.32 17.72 -7.27
C SER A 101 7.58 17.10 -7.87
N ARG A 102 7.78 15.80 -7.71
CA ARG A 102 8.89 15.08 -8.34
C ARG A 102 8.76 15.10 -9.87
N GLU A 103 7.58 14.78 -10.40
CA GLU A 103 7.34 14.83 -11.85
C GLU A 103 7.41 16.27 -12.38
N ALA A 104 6.92 17.25 -11.61
CA ALA A 104 7.09 18.66 -11.95
C ALA A 104 8.57 19.05 -12.04
N LEU A 105 9.39 18.65 -11.06
CA LEU A 105 10.84 18.92 -11.08
C LEU A 105 11.52 18.26 -12.28
N ARG A 106 11.10 17.06 -12.67
CA ARG A 106 11.59 16.38 -13.86
C ARG A 106 11.22 17.19 -15.12
N ALA A 107 9.96 17.57 -15.26
CA ALA A 107 9.50 18.37 -16.39
C ALA A 107 10.22 19.73 -16.49
N VAL A 108 10.49 20.38 -15.38
CA VAL A 108 11.29 21.62 -15.29
C VAL A 108 12.68 21.42 -15.91
N LYS A 109 13.35 20.31 -15.57
CA LYS A 109 14.67 19.98 -16.14
C LYS A 109 14.62 19.69 -17.64
N GLU A 110 13.59 18.99 -18.09
CA GLU A 110 13.35 18.73 -19.53
C GLU A 110 13.05 20.01 -20.32
N LEU A 111 12.43 21.01 -19.68
CA LEU A 111 12.24 22.35 -20.24
C LEU A 111 13.54 23.18 -20.27
N GLY A 112 14.65 22.66 -19.73
CA GLY A 112 15.95 23.33 -19.68
C GLY A 112 16.05 24.43 -18.60
N ILE A 113 15.13 24.48 -17.64
CA ILE A 113 15.16 25.42 -16.53
C ILE A 113 16.06 24.85 -15.43
N LEU A 114 17.29 25.33 -15.36
CA LEU A 114 18.31 24.80 -14.44
C LEU A 114 18.30 25.48 -13.06
N GLY A 115 17.57 26.58 -12.90
CA GLY A 115 17.53 27.36 -11.68
C GLY A 115 16.67 26.79 -10.56
N VAL A 116 15.96 25.67 -10.78
CA VAL A 116 15.11 25.00 -9.79
C VAL A 116 15.86 23.86 -9.12
N GLU A 117 15.86 23.87 -7.80
CA GLU A 117 16.48 22.82 -7.00
C GLU A 117 15.47 21.82 -6.46
N GLU A 118 14.34 22.33 -5.97
CA GLU A 118 13.31 21.50 -5.34
C GLU A 118 11.93 22.11 -5.55
N ILE A 119 10.93 21.24 -5.67
CA ILE A 119 9.52 21.59 -5.72
C ILE A 119 8.79 20.80 -4.63
N THR A 120 7.83 21.41 -3.96
CA THR A 120 6.88 20.72 -3.08
C THR A 120 5.48 21.28 -3.29
N SER A 121 4.46 20.48 -3.02
CA SER A 121 3.07 20.83 -3.26
C SER A 121 2.28 21.02 -1.96
N GLY A 122 1.11 21.62 -2.09
CA GLY A 122 0.15 21.83 -1.02
C GLY A 122 -1.23 22.14 -1.56
N LYS A 123 -2.13 22.47 -0.64
CA LYS A 123 -3.49 22.91 -0.99
C LYS A 123 -3.85 24.17 -0.21
N ALA A 124 -4.64 25.04 -0.82
CA ALA A 124 -5.26 26.14 -0.14
C ALA A 124 -6.78 25.98 -0.16
N TYR A 125 -7.41 26.47 0.91
CA TYR A 125 -8.86 26.42 1.10
C TYR A 125 -9.35 27.76 1.57
N ASP A 126 -10.30 28.35 0.84
CA ASP A 126 -11.04 29.53 1.27
C ASP A 126 -12.42 29.09 1.76
N ILE A 127 -12.68 29.26 3.05
CA ILE A 127 -13.91 28.86 3.72
C ILE A 127 -14.73 30.07 4.02
N GLN A 128 -15.93 30.17 3.45
CA GLN A 128 -16.88 31.24 3.73
C GLN A 128 -17.93 30.77 4.73
N GLY A 129 -18.13 31.55 5.81
CA GLY A 129 -19.15 31.27 6.82
C GLY A 129 -18.99 32.11 8.07
N GLU A 130 -20.02 32.11 8.93
CA GLU A 130 -19.99 32.74 10.25
C GLU A 130 -19.41 31.73 11.26
N LEU A 131 -18.07 31.63 11.32
CA LEU A 131 -17.34 30.62 12.06
C LEU A 131 -16.44 31.28 13.12
N THR A 132 -16.28 30.62 14.22
CA THR A 132 -15.28 30.93 15.26
C THR A 132 -13.93 30.35 14.90
N GLN A 133 -12.86 30.90 15.47
CA GLN A 133 -11.49 30.38 15.31
C GLN A 133 -11.40 28.89 15.70
N SER A 134 -12.08 28.49 16.77
CA SER A 134 -12.11 27.08 17.22
C SER A 134 -12.80 26.15 16.23
N GLU A 135 -13.85 26.62 15.54
CA GLU A 135 -14.52 25.84 14.49
C GLU A 135 -13.64 25.68 13.27
N ILE A 136 -12.93 26.73 12.88
CA ILE A 136 -11.96 26.70 11.77
C ILE A 136 -10.85 25.70 12.05
N GLU A 137 -10.27 25.71 13.25
CA GLU A 137 -9.25 24.71 13.66
C GLU A 137 -9.78 23.28 13.63
N LYS A 138 -11.03 23.07 14.05
CA LYS A 138 -11.67 21.75 13.97
C LYS A 138 -11.92 21.34 12.52
N ILE A 139 -12.39 22.24 11.65
CA ILE A 139 -12.56 21.95 10.21
C ILE A 139 -11.22 21.59 9.59
N ALA A 140 -10.15 22.36 9.86
CA ALA A 140 -8.83 22.07 9.35
C ALA A 140 -8.38 20.64 9.70
N LYS A 141 -8.48 20.25 10.96
CA LYS A 141 -8.05 18.93 11.46
C LYS A 141 -8.96 17.78 11.01
N SER A 142 -10.26 17.96 11.04
CA SER A 142 -11.20 16.85 10.77
C SER A 142 -11.51 16.65 9.30
N LEU A 143 -11.32 17.68 8.45
CA LEU A 143 -11.76 17.64 7.06
C LEU A 143 -10.63 17.93 6.06
N LEU A 144 -9.77 18.93 6.30
CA LEU A 144 -8.89 19.47 5.27
C LEU A 144 -7.45 18.94 5.35
N CYS A 145 -6.94 18.66 6.54
CA CYS A 145 -5.58 18.22 6.78
C CYS A 145 -5.58 16.78 7.31
N ASN A 146 -4.72 15.94 6.77
CA ASN A 146 -4.36 14.69 7.42
C ASN A 146 -3.06 14.91 8.21
N ASP A 147 -3.18 15.08 9.51
CA ASP A 147 -2.05 15.39 10.39
C ASP A 147 -1.02 14.26 10.53
N VAL A 148 -1.27 13.10 9.95
CA VAL A 148 -0.29 12.03 9.79
C VAL A 148 0.80 12.44 8.78
N ILE A 149 0.41 12.93 7.60
CA ILE A 149 1.30 13.24 6.47
C ILE A 149 1.37 14.72 6.11
N GLU A 150 0.43 15.53 6.59
CA GLU A 150 0.33 16.96 6.29
C GLU A 150 0.47 17.82 7.55
N GLN A 151 0.83 19.06 7.35
CA GLN A 151 0.71 20.16 8.30
C GLN A 151 -0.25 21.21 7.74
N TYR A 152 -0.90 21.98 8.61
CA TYR A 152 -1.77 23.07 8.19
C TYR A 152 -1.44 24.37 8.91
N LYS A 153 -1.85 25.47 8.31
CA LYS A 153 -1.83 26.79 8.92
C LYS A 153 -3.08 27.57 8.52
N ILE A 154 -3.68 28.25 9.48
CA ILE A 154 -4.68 29.28 9.19
C ILE A 154 -3.89 30.49 8.71
N GLY A 155 -4.02 30.82 7.43
CA GLY A 155 -3.13 31.70 6.69
C GLY A 155 -2.15 30.92 5.83
N PHE A 156 -0.98 31.49 5.54
CA PHE A 156 0.00 30.92 4.62
C PHE A 156 0.89 29.92 5.32
N VAL A 157 0.99 28.69 4.79
CA VAL A 157 1.88 27.64 5.29
C VAL A 157 3.31 27.88 4.76
N GLU A 158 4.29 27.54 5.57
CA GLU A 158 5.67 27.41 5.12
C GLU A 158 5.89 25.98 4.61
N PRO A 159 6.38 25.82 3.36
CA PRO A 159 6.62 24.49 2.81
C PRO A 159 7.70 23.77 3.58
N ALA A 160 7.52 22.46 3.77
CA ALA A 160 8.60 21.59 4.22
C ALA A 160 9.31 20.97 3.00
N TRP A 161 10.62 20.79 3.11
CA TRP A 161 11.45 20.27 2.03
C TRP A 161 11.95 18.87 2.35
N ALA A 162 12.08 18.03 1.35
CA ALA A 162 12.48 16.63 1.55
C ALA A 162 13.83 16.48 2.25
N HIS A 163 14.76 17.42 1.99
CA HIS A 163 16.11 17.41 2.58
C HIS A 163 16.18 17.96 4.02
N GLU A 164 15.13 18.54 4.56
CA GLU A 164 15.11 19.12 5.90
C GLU A 164 14.79 18.11 7.01
N HIS A 165 14.59 16.86 6.65
CA HIS A 165 14.35 15.81 7.63
C HIS A 165 15.63 15.58 8.46
N ASP A 166 15.56 15.84 9.77
CA ASP A 166 16.59 15.63 10.80
C ASP A 166 17.89 16.47 10.69
N GLY A 167 18.02 17.39 9.74
CA GLY A 167 19.18 18.32 9.64
C GLY A 167 20.55 17.65 9.46
N LYS A 168 20.60 16.36 9.10
CA LYS A 168 21.82 15.58 8.90
C LYS A 168 21.97 15.19 7.44
N ASN A 169 22.92 15.79 6.76
CA ASN A 169 23.31 15.44 5.39
C ASN A 169 24.27 14.24 5.31
N GLU A 170 24.46 13.50 6.40
CA GLU A 170 25.41 12.38 6.47
C GLU A 170 24.66 11.05 6.64
N PRO A 171 25.18 9.95 6.07
CA PRO A 171 24.64 8.61 6.30
C PRO A 171 24.66 8.26 7.79
N ASN A 172 23.59 7.71 8.29
CA ASN A 172 23.54 7.19 9.66
C ASN A 172 24.13 5.77 9.66
N THR A 173 25.31 5.60 10.26
CA THR A 173 25.99 4.30 10.37
C THR A 173 25.82 3.65 11.73
N LYS A 174 24.96 4.20 12.60
CA LYS A 174 24.75 3.70 13.96
C LYS A 174 24.05 2.34 13.91
N VAL A 175 24.63 1.38 14.60
CA VAL A 175 24.06 0.04 14.87
C VAL A 175 24.06 -0.14 16.38
N GLU A 176 22.91 -0.45 16.93
CA GLU A 176 22.73 -0.74 18.34
C GLU A 176 23.01 -2.22 18.62
N LEU A 177 23.68 -2.52 19.72
CA LEU A 177 23.93 -3.88 20.17
C LEU A 177 23.02 -4.21 21.37
N ILE A 178 22.28 -5.30 21.27
CA ILE A 178 21.29 -5.76 22.25
C ILE A 178 21.82 -7.04 22.89
N ASP A 179 22.10 -7.02 24.19
CA ASP A 179 22.51 -8.21 24.93
C ASP A 179 21.32 -9.09 25.31
N ILE A 180 20.61 -9.61 24.29
CA ILE A 180 19.42 -10.42 24.47
C ILE A 180 19.72 -11.76 25.17
N ALA A 181 20.95 -12.24 25.11
CA ALA A 181 21.37 -13.51 25.71
C ALA A 181 21.30 -13.51 27.25
N SER A 182 21.48 -12.33 27.89
CA SER A 182 21.45 -12.18 29.35
C SER A 182 20.06 -11.86 29.90
N MET A 183 19.09 -11.48 29.05
CA MET A 183 17.76 -11.00 29.48
C MET A 183 16.90 -12.09 30.13
N ASN A 184 16.20 -11.75 31.19
CA ASN A 184 15.12 -12.56 31.74
C ASN A 184 13.82 -12.41 30.91
N ASP A 185 12.78 -13.15 31.27
CA ASP A 185 11.54 -13.17 30.49
C ASP A 185 10.78 -11.84 30.50
N GLU A 186 10.83 -11.07 31.60
CA GLU A 186 10.20 -9.75 31.71
C GLU A 186 10.91 -8.74 30.82
N GLU A 187 12.25 -8.74 30.82
CA GLU A 187 13.08 -7.90 29.96
C GLU A 187 12.89 -8.24 28.48
N LEU A 188 12.75 -9.51 28.15
CA LEU A 188 12.45 -9.96 26.77
C LEU A 188 11.11 -9.41 26.27
N LEU A 189 10.06 -9.51 27.08
CA LEU A 189 8.74 -8.97 26.71
C LEU A 189 8.75 -7.44 26.68
N ALA A 190 9.48 -6.79 27.57
CA ALA A 190 9.66 -5.34 27.56
C ALA A 190 10.33 -4.88 26.25
N LEU A 191 11.40 -5.56 25.81
CA LEU A 191 12.07 -5.30 24.54
C LEU A 191 11.12 -5.48 23.34
N SER A 192 10.35 -6.59 23.29
CA SER A 192 9.37 -6.83 22.23
C SER A 192 8.33 -5.72 22.15
N ASN A 193 7.83 -5.25 23.31
CA ASN A 193 6.84 -4.18 23.37
C ASN A 193 7.44 -2.81 22.97
N GLU A 194 8.62 -2.47 23.49
CA GLU A 194 9.33 -1.22 23.18
C GLU A 194 9.60 -1.10 21.68
N ARG A 195 10.06 -2.20 21.07
CA ARG A 195 10.35 -2.29 19.63
C ARG A 195 9.11 -2.54 18.76
N ARG A 196 7.94 -2.79 19.38
CA ARG A 196 6.70 -3.16 18.67
C ARG A 196 6.89 -4.38 17.77
N ALA A 197 7.68 -5.34 18.23
CA ALA A 197 8.03 -6.51 17.45
C ALA A 197 6.89 -7.53 17.35
N ALA A 198 5.87 -7.45 18.21
CA ALA A 198 4.74 -8.38 18.28
C ALA A 198 5.19 -9.86 18.44
N LEU A 199 6.33 -10.08 19.10
CA LEU A 199 6.87 -11.40 19.43
C LEU A 199 6.40 -11.84 20.81
N ASP A 200 5.92 -13.07 20.92
CA ASP A 200 5.53 -13.66 22.20
C ASP A 200 6.75 -14.19 22.99
N ILE A 201 6.51 -14.59 24.26
CA ILE A 201 7.61 -15.05 25.12
C ILE A 201 8.32 -16.32 24.59
N TYR A 202 7.61 -17.19 23.87
CA TYR A 202 8.23 -18.40 23.32
C TYR A 202 9.17 -18.06 22.16
N GLU A 203 8.77 -17.12 21.32
CA GLU A 203 9.59 -16.58 20.22
C GLU A 203 10.79 -15.84 20.79
N MET A 204 10.61 -14.96 21.77
CA MET A 204 11.71 -14.24 22.41
C MET A 204 12.72 -15.16 23.10
N ARG A 205 12.25 -16.23 23.72
CA ARG A 205 13.14 -17.26 24.28
C ARG A 205 13.91 -18.02 23.21
N ALA A 206 13.30 -18.30 22.06
CA ALA A 206 14.00 -18.94 20.94
C ALA A 206 15.13 -18.04 20.40
N ILE A 207 14.88 -16.74 20.29
CA ILE A 207 15.90 -15.76 19.90
C ILE A 207 17.02 -15.67 20.93
N ARG A 208 16.68 -15.60 22.21
CA ARG A 208 17.67 -15.61 23.31
C ARG A 208 18.59 -16.83 23.26
N GLU A 209 18.03 -18.03 23.10
CA GLU A 209 18.82 -19.28 23.05
C GLU A 209 19.71 -19.34 21.80
N PHE A 210 19.26 -18.78 20.66
CA PHE A 210 20.10 -18.64 19.49
C PHE A 210 21.33 -17.77 19.79
N TYR A 211 21.16 -16.56 20.35
CA TYR A 211 22.29 -15.67 20.65
C TYR A 211 23.20 -16.17 21.78
N LYS A 212 22.70 -16.98 22.74
CA LYS A 212 23.54 -17.70 23.67
C LYS A 212 24.47 -18.70 22.98
N THR A 213 23.97 -19.36 21.93
CA THR A 213 24.77 -20.29 21.13
C THR A 213 25.80 -19.56 20.26
N GLU A 214 25.41 -18.45 19.66
CA GLU A 214 26.28 -17.57 18.85
C GLU A 214 27.37 -16.86 19.69
N LYS A 215 27.14 -16.71 20.99
CA LYS A 215 28.07 -16.02 21.94
C LYS A 215 28.43 -14.61 21.53
N ARG A 216 27.49 -13.89 20.96
CA ARG A 216 27.60 -12.49 20.56
C ARG A 216 26.29 -11.74 20.82
N PRO A 217 26.33 -10.41 20.95
CA PRO A 217 25.09 -9.63 21.03
C PRO A 217 24.32 -9.67 19.70
N CYS A 218 23.03 -9.42 19.78
CA CYS A 218 22.15 -9.17 18.66
C CYS A 218 22.31 -7.72 18.18
N THR A 219 22.32 -7.46 16.89
CA THR A 219 22.21 -6.09 16.39
C THR A 219 20.73 -5.68 16.31
N ASP A 220 20.45 -4.37 16.33
CA ASP A 220 19.10 -3.84 16.07
C ASP A 220 18.55 -4.32 14.71
N ALA A 221 19.39 -4.31 13.67
CA ALA A 221 19.02 -4.78 12.34
C ALA A 221 18.67 -6.29 12.32
N GLU A 222 19.41 -7.13 13.06
CA GLU A 222 19.09 -8.55 13.22
C GLU A 222 17.76 -8.74 13.96
N PHE A 223 17.55 -8.02 15.06
CA PHE A 223 16.32 -8.10 15.82
C PHE A 223 15.10 -7.71 15.01
N GLU A 224 15.16 -6.57 14.31
CA GLU A 224 14.06 -6.10 13.45
C GLU A 224 13.83 -7.07 12.27
N THR A 225 14.91 -7.65 11.68
CA THR A 225 14.80 -8.67 10.64
C THR A 225 14.04 -9.91 11.13
N ILE A 226 14.39 -10.41 12.32
CA ILE A 226 13.72 -11.56 12.93
C ILE A 226 12.26 -11.22 13.25
N ALA A 227 12.01 -10.07 13.88
CA ALA A 227 10.65 -9.63 14.24
C ALA A 227 9.74 -9.54 13.02
N GLN A 228 10.24 -8.94 11.94
CA GLN A 228 9.56 -8.81 10.67
C GLN A 228 9.28 -10.18 10.04
N THR A 229 10.32 -11.02 9.88
CA THR A 229 10.19 -12.36 9.26
C THR A 229 9.27 -13.27 10.09
N TRP A 230 9.29 -13.16 11.42
CA TRP A 230 8.43 -13.94 12.33
C TRP A 230 7.09 -13.26 12.65
N SER A 231 6.71 -12.19 11.93
CA SER A 231 5.43 -11.51 12.11
C SER A 231 4.22 -12.40 11.76
N GLU A 232 3.03 -12.06 12.24
CA GLU A 232 1.79 -12.72 11.81
C GLU A 232 1.58 -12.57 10.30
N HIS A 233 2.00 -11.45 9.75
CA HIS A 233 1.91 -11.15 8.32
C HIS A 233 2.72 -12.16 7.47
N CYS A 234 3.99 -12.40 7.82
CA CYS A 234 4.89 -13.23 7.01
C CYS A 234 4.77 -14.74 7.30
N VAL A 235 4.65 -15.11 8.57
CA VAL A 235 4.63 -16.54 8.98
C VAL A 235 3.21 -17.10 9.03
N HIS A 236 2.17 -16.25 9.17
CA HIS A 236 0.79 -16.67 9.41
C HIS A 236 0.69 -17.56 10.67
N LYS A 237 1.23 -17.08 11.79
CA LYS A 237 1.37 -17.83 13.06
C LYS A 237 0.07 -18.48 13.52
N THR A 238 -1.04 -17.76 13.45
CA THR A 238 -2.36 -18.23 13.89
C THR A 238 -2.88 -19.31 12.95
N PHE A 239 -2.79 -19.13 11.63
CA PHE A 239 -3.23 -20.12 10.65
C PHE A 239 -2.33 -21.37 10.61
N LYS A 240 -1.07 -21.24 11.01
CA LYS A 240 -0.13 -22.37 11.13
C LYS A 240 -0.08 -22.98 12.53
N ALA A 241 -0.85 -22.43 13.49
CA ALA A 241 -0.86 -22.91 14.87
C ALA A 241 -1.35 -24.34 15.00
N LYS A 242 -0.90 -25.01 16.08
CA LYS A 242 -1.53 -26.22 16.60
C LYS A 242 -2.65 -25.83 17.54
N ILE A 243 -3.88 -26.22 17.23
CA ILE A 243 -5.08 -25.83 17.97
C ILE A 243 -5.66 -27.06 18.66
N ASP A 244 -5.62 -27.09 20.00
CA ASP A 244 -6.27 -28.11 20.80
C ASP A 244 -7.74 -27.72 21.04
N ILE A 245 -8.66 -28.63 20.71
CA ILE A 245 -10.11 -28.40 20.78
C ILE A 245 -10.67 -28.99 22.03
N ASP A 246 -11.39 -28.20 22.82
CA ASP A 246 -12.18 -28.69 23.94
C ASP A 246 -13.40 -29.47 23.42
N GLY A 247 -13.30 -30.78 23.45
CA GLY A 247 -14.34 -31.71 22.99
C GLY A 247 -15.44 -32.00 24.01
N THR A 248 -15.45 -31.33 25.18
CA THR A 248 -16.40 -31.65 26.25
C THR A 248 -17.87 -31.39 25.90
N SER A 249 -18.11 -30.43 25.00
CA SER A 249 -19.44 -30.05 24.50
C SER A 249 -19.79 -30.64 23.15
N LEU A 250 -18.86 -31.40 22.51
CA LEU A 250 -19.07 -31.98 21.18
C LEU A 250 -19.73 -33.34 21.25
N THR A 251 -20.66 -33.62 20.33
CA THR A 251 -21.16 -34.98 20.07
C THR A 251 -20.09 -35.86 19.44
N GLU A 252 -20.24 -37.17 19.53
CA GLU A 252 -19.30 -38.12 18.90
C GLU A 252 -19.22 -37.95 17.38
N GLU A 253 -20.29 -37.49 16.74
CA GLU A 253 -20.30 -37.18 15.31
C GLU A 253 -19.51 -35.91 15.00
N GLN A 254 -19.67 -34.86 15.80
CA GLN A 254 -18.88 -33.62 15.66
C GLN A 254 -17.40 -33.86 15.93
N LYS A 255 -17.03 -34.74 16.88
CA LYS A 255 -15.63 -35.10 17.14
C LYS A 255 -14.93 -35.76 15.94
N LYS A 256 -15.69 -36.41 15.04
CA LYS A 256 -15.14 -37.00 13.80
C LYS A 256 -14.55 -35.93 12.88
N ALA A 257 -15.08 -34.71 12.89
CA ALA A 257 -14.54 -33.60 12.11
C ALA A 257 -13.18 -33.09 12.63
N TYR A 258 -12.81 -33.46 13.88
CA TYR A 258 -11.58 -33.02 14.52
C TYR A 258 -10.80 -34.22 15.08
N PRO A 259 -10.12 -35.01 14.22
CA PRO A 259 -9.40 -36.21 14.66
C PRO A 259 -8.38 -35.89 15.78
N GLY A 260 -8.47 -36.60 16.90
CA GLY A 260 -7.62 -36.36 18.07
C GLY A 260 -7.90 -35.04 18.79
N LEU A 261 -9.04 -34.37 18.52
CA LEU A 261 -9.41 -33.05 19.05
C LEU A 261 -8.29 -32.02 18.86
N CYS A 262 -7.64 -32.06 17.73
CA CYS A 262 -6.53 -31.19 17.41
C CYS A 262 -6.56 -30.82 15.91
N VAL A 263 -6.32 -29.55 15.60
CA VAL A 263 -6.07 -29.05 14.24
C VAL A 263 -4.62 -28.59 14.17
N ASN A 264 -3.82 -29.24 13.35
CA ASN A 264 -2.44 -28.84 13.10
C ASN A 264 -2.34 -28.02 11.82
N SER A 265 -2.35 -26.70 11.98
CA SER A 265 -2.40 -25.73 10.88
C SER A 265 -3.74 -25.71 10.11
N ILE A 266 -4.51 -24.65 10.29
CA ILE A 266 -5.75 -24.40 9.53
C ILE A 266 -5.47 -24.37 8.03
N ILE A 267 -4.38 -23.71 7.60
CA ILE A 267 -3.98 -23.64 6.18
C ILE A 267 -3.80 -25.04 5.61
N LYS A 268 -2.98 -25.88 6.27
CA LYS A 268 -2.66 -27.22 5.76
C LYS A 268 -3.86 -28.16 5.83
N THR A 269 -4.63 -28.08 6.92
CA THR A 269 -5.71 -29.04 7.20
C THR A 269 -6.96 -28.77 6.36
N TYR A 270 -7.30 -27.51 6.08
CA TYR A 270 -8.54 -27.16 5.43
C TYR A 270 -8.35 -26.42 4.09
N ILE A 271 -7.50 -25.39 4.05
CA ILE A 271 -7.41 -24.50 2.89
C ILE A 271 -6.58 -25.15 1.79
N LYS A 272 -5.30 -25.40 2.06
CA LYS A 272 -4.39 -26.04 1.08
C LYS A 272 -4.87 -27.44 0.70
N LYS A 273 -5.31 -28.22 1.70
CA LYS A 273 -5.83 -29.56 1.47
C LYS A 273 -7.00 -29.58 0.50
N ALA A 274 -7.92 -28.62 0.58
CA ALA A 274 -9.05 -28.55 -0.34
C ALA A 274 -8.58 -28.40 -1.80
N THR A 275 -7.58 -27.56 -2.03
CA THR A 275 -6.97 -27.39 -3.35
C THR A 275 -6.22 -28.64 -3.80
N ASP A 276 -5.43 -29.23 -2.90
CA ASP A 276 -4.65 -30.46 -3.18
C ASP A 276 -5.58 -31.65 -3.47
N ASP A 277 -6.69 -31.80 -2.74
CA ASP A 277 -7.67 -32.87 -2.92
C ASP A 277 -8.40 -32.78 -4.29
N ILE A 278 -8.67 -31.57 -4.77
CA ILE A 278 -9.22 -31.37 -6.11
C ILE A 278 -8.23 -31.80 -7.18
N ASN A 279 -6.93 -31.60 -6.94
CA ASN A 279 -5.84 -31.94 -7.86
C ASN A 279 -6.13 -31.55 -9.31
N ALA A 280 -6.59 -30.32 -9.50
CA ALA A 280 -7.00 -29.81 -10.81
C ALA A 280 -5.77 -29.61 -11.72
N PRO A 281 -5.74 -30.22 -12.93
CA PRO A 281 -4.56 -30.19 -13.80
C PRO A 281 -4.23 -28.78 -14.33
N TRP A 282 -5.18 -27.89 -14.28
CA TRP A 282 -5.02 -26.50 -14.70
C TRP A 282 -4.45 -25.56 -13.61
N VAL A 283 -4.27 -26.04 -12.36
CA VAL A 283 -3.56 -25.28 -11.30
C VAL A 283 -2.08 -25.48 -11.48
N LEU A 284 -1.34 -24.42 -11.81
CA LEU A 284 0.10 -24.46 -12.07
C LEU A 284 0.91 -24.08 -10.84
N SER A 285 0.49 -23.09 -10.04
CA SER A 285 1.09 -22.72 -8.76
C SER A 285 0.02 -22.28 -7.77
N SER A 286 0.10 -22.79 -6.53
CA SER A 286 -0.78 -22.37 -5.44
C SER A 286 -0.06 -22.47 -4.09
N PHE A 287 -0.19 -21.46 -3.24
CA PHE A 287 0.40 -21.34 -1.89
C PHE A 287 1.95 -21.34 -1.86
N VAL A 288 2.60 -20.98 -2.95
CA VAL A 288 4.07 -21.04 -3.10
C VAL A 288 4.66 -19.70 -3.52
N ASP A 289 4.02 -18.99 -4.46
CA ASP A 289 4.50 -17.76 -5.06
C ASP A 289 3.69 -16.54 -4.60
N ASN A 290 4.08 -15.35 -5.06
CA ASN A 290 3.38 -14.08 -4.78
C ASN A 290 1.92 -14.09 -5.24
N ALA A 291 1.59 -14.84 -6.29
CA ALA A 291 0.22 -14.98 -6.83
C ALA A 291 -0.10 -16.44 -7.14
N GLY A 292 -1.38 -16.80 -7.15
CA GLY A 292 -1.85 -18.07 -7.70
C GLY A 292 -1.78 -18.07 -9.23
N ILE A 293 -1.37 -19.20 -9.83
CA ILE A 293 -1.19 -19.33 -11.28
C ILE A 293 -2.01 -20.50 -11.79
N ILE A 294 -2.81 -20.24 -12.83
CA ILE A 294 -3.60 -21.26 -13.52
C ILE A 294 -3.34 -21.25 -15.03
N GLU A 295 -3.64 -22.34 -15.69
CA GLU A 295 -3.60 -22.43 -17.14
C GLU A 295 -4.65 -21.52 -17.79
N PHE A 296 -4.26 -20.69 -18.74
CA PHE A 296 -5.17 -19.99 -19.64
C PHE A 296 -5.40 -20.82 -20.92
N ASP A 297 -4.32 -21.24 -21.55
CA ASP A 297 -4.31 -22.16 -22.69
C ASP A 297 -2.95 -22.85 -22.82
N GLU A 298 -2.67 -23.47 -23.96
CA GLU A 298 -1.41 -24.17 -24.20
C GLU A 298 -0.17 -23.25 -24.18
N LYS A 299 -0.35 -21.94 -24.47
CA LYS A 299 0.72 -20.94 -24.59
C LYS A 299 0.85 -20.02 -23.40
N TYR A 300 -0.27 -19.78 -22.68
CA TYR A 300 -0.35 -18.75 -21.64
C TYR A 300 -0.89 -19.28 -20.32
N GLU A 301 -0.52 -18.59 -19.27
CA GLU A 301 -0.97 -18.79 -17.90
C GLU A 301 -1.51 -17.48 -17.31
N VAL A 302 -2.57 -17.57 -16.49
CA VAL A 302 -3.16 -16.44 -15.77
C VAL A 302 -2.74 -16.50 -14.31
N SER A 303 -2.28 -15.40 -13.78
CA SER A 303 -2.05 -15.20 -12.35
C SER A 303 -3.12 -14.31 -11.74
N PHE A 304 -3.41 -14.52 -10.46
CA PHE A 304 -4.30 -13.65 -9.68
C PHE A 304 -3.79 -13.51 -8.25
N LYS A 305 -3.76 -12.27 -7.78
CA LYS A 305 -3.49 -11.90 -6.39
C LYS A 305 -4.63 -11.05 -5.86
N ALA A 306 -5.00 -11.29 -4.62
CA ALA A 306 -5.88 -10.41 -3.87
C ALA A 306 -5.35 -10.25 -2.45
N GLU A 307 -5.28 -9.03 -1.97
CA GLU A 307 -4.71 -8.70 -0.65
C GLU A 307 -5.41 -7.51 -0.01
N THR A 308 -5.45 -7.49 1.32
CA THR A 308 -6.05 -6.40 2.09
C THR A 308 -5.01 -5.36 2.50
N HIS A 309 -5.44 -4.06 2.54
CA HIS A 309 -4.61 -2.96 3.04
C HIS A 309 -5.44 -2.07 3.99
N ASN A 310 -5.90 -2.66 5.10
CA ASN A 310 -6.94 -2.10 5.98
C ASN A 310 -6.42 -1.02 6.93
N HIS A 311 -5.46 -1.36 7.79
CA HIS A 311 -4.93 -0.45 8.82
C HIS A 311 -4.35 0.85 8.24
N PRO A 312 -3.51 0.80 7.19
CA PRO A 312 -3.03 2.02 6.55
C PRO A 312 -4.17 2.87 5.97
N SER A 313 -5.19 2.24 5.38
CA SER A 313 -6.36 2.93 4.83
C SER A 313 -7.27 3.54 5.90
N ALA A 314 -7.27 3.01 7.13
CA ALA A 314 -7.98 3.59 8.26
C ALA A 314 -7.33 4.91 8.73
N ILE A 315 -6.01 5.03 8.61
CA ILE A 315 -5.20 6.16 9.09
C ILE A 315 -5.03 7.21 7.99
N GLU A 316 -4.61 6.77 6.81
CA GLU A 316 -4.44 7.60 5.61
C GLU A 316 -5.11 6.90 4.42
N PRO A 317 -6.40 7.21 4.16
CA PRO A 317 -7.20 6.44 3.21
C PRO A 317 -6.67 6.44 1.78
N PHE A 318 -6.15 7.58 1.30
CA PHE A 318 -5.62 7.69 -0.06
C PHE A 318 -4.36 6.85 -0.23
N GLY A 319 -3.31 7.08 0.56
CA GLY A 319 -2.05 6.35 0.45
C GLY A 319 -2.20 4.88 0.79
N GLY A 320 -3.05 4.55 1.79
CA GLY A 320 -3.34 3.16 2.15
C GLY A 320 -3.95 2.36 1.01
N ALA A 321 -4.96 2.89 0.34
CA ALA A 321 -5.60 2.22 -0.81
C ALA A 321 -4.71 2.24 -2.07
N ASN A 322 -4.04 3.35 -2.32
CA ASN A 322 -3.07 3.52 -3.40
C ASN A 322 -1.97 2.45 -3.32
N THR A 323 -1.38 2.26 -2.15
CA THR A 323 -0.40 1.20 -1.88
C THR A 323 -1.00 -0.20 -2.01
N GLY A 324 -2.23 -0.41 -1.58
CA GLY A 324 -2.92 -1.70 -1.72
C GLY A 324 -3.03 -2.14 -3.18
N VAL A 325 -3.42 -1.24 -4.09
CA VAL A 325 -3.44 -1.51 -5.54
C VAL A 325 -2.04 -1.74 -6.07
N GLY A 326 -1.07 -0.89 -5.68
CA GLY A 326 0.32 -1.04 -6.09
C GLY A 326 0.93 -2.38 -5.66
N GLY A 327 0.61 -2.85 -4.46
CA GLY A 327 1.07 -4.13 -3.91
C GLY A 327 0.62 -5.32 -4.74
N VAL A 328 -0.69 -5.45 -4.99
CA VAL A 328 -1.21 -6.60 -5.78
C VAL A 328 -0.74 -6.60 -7.23
N ILE A 329 -0.47 -5.41 -7.81
CA ILE A 329 0.16 -5.30 -9.12
C ILE A 329 1.60 -5.81 -9.08
N ARG A 330 2.38 -5.45 -8.04
CA ARG A 330 3.76 -5.94 -7.87
C ARG A 330 3.82 -7.44 -7.65
N ASP A 331 2.89 -8.03 -6.89
CA ASP A 331 2.80 -9.48 -6.72
C ASP A 331 2.58 -10.21 -8.05
N VAL A 332 1.72 -9.66 -8.90
CA VAL A 332 1.51 -10.19 -10.25
C VAL A 332 2.77 -10.04 -11.12
N MET A 333 3.48 -8.91 -11.01
CA MET A 333 4.80 -8.74 -11.65
C MET A 333 5.83 -9.70 -11.06
N GLY A 334 5.78 -9.97 -9.75
CA GLY A 334 6.63 -10.92 -9.03
C GLY A 334 6.50 -12.37 -9.49
N VAL A 335 5.41 -12.72 -10.17
CA VAL A 335 5.27 -14.00 -10.89
C VAL A 335 5.51 -13.86 -12.40
N SER A 336 6.24 -12.85 -12.83
CA SER A 336 6.63 -12.59 -14.23
C SER A 336 5.44 -12.34 -15.18
N ALA A 337 4.28 -11.97 -14.65
CA ALA A 337 3.09 -11.74 -15.46
C ALA A 337 2.89 -10.25 -15.77
N ARG A 338 2.31 -9.95 -16.95
CA ARG A 338 1.85 -8.61 -17.30
C ARG A 338 0.48 -8.36 -16.65
N PRO A 339 0.33 -7.38 -15.78
CA PRO A 339 -0.96 -7.01 -15.22
C PRO A 339 -1.92 -6.51 -16.31
N PHE A 340 -3.16 -7.02 -16.33
CA PHE A 340 -4.16 -6.63 -17.32
C PHE A 340 -5.51 -6.22 -16.75
N ALA A 341 -5.76 -6.46 -15.46
CA ALA A 341 -6.99 -6.04 -14.79
C ALA A 341 -6.78 -5.85 -13.31
N VAL A 342 -7.36 -4.80 -12.75
CA VAL A 342 -7.49 -4.54 -11.31
C VAL A 342 -8.95 -4.70 -10.90
N THR A 343 -9.18 -5.16 -9.69
CA THR A 343 -10.50 -5.29 -9.05
C THR A 343 -10.40 -4.91 -7.57
N ASP A 344 -11.51 -4.54 -6.95
CA ASP A 344 -11.55 -4.23 -5.53
C ASP A 344 -12.81 -4.75 -4.82
N VAL A 345 -12.70 -4.95 -3.50
CA VAL A 345 -13.83 -5.15 -2.61
C VAL A 345 -13.63 -4.24 -1.40
N LEU A 346 -14.54 -3.29 -1.24
CA LEU A 346 -14.42 -2.22 -0.27
C LEU A 346 -15.57 -2.29 0.74
N CYS A 347 -15.24 -2.41 2.04
CA CYS A 347 -16.24 -2.38 3.09
C CYS A 347 -15.96 -1.21 4.05
N PHE A 348 -16.98 -0.41 4.30
CA PHE A 348 -16.87 0.83 5.05
C PHE A 348 -17.92 0.91 6.17
N GLY A 349 -17.69 1.79 7.16
CA GLY A 349 -18.75 2.31 8.01
C GLY A 349 -19.78 3.10 7.19
N HIS A 350 -20.97 3.26 7.76
CA HIS A 350 -22.01 4.01 7.05
C HIS A 350 -21.60 5.47 6.80
N PRO A 351 -21.77 5.98 5.57
CA PRO A 351 -21.37 7.35 5.23
C PRO A 351 -22.17 8.41 5.99
N ASP A 352 -23.37 8.10 6.44
CA ASP A 352 -24.26 8.97 7.20
C ASP A 352 -24.10 8.84 8.72
N THR A 353 -23.03 8.21 9.21
CA THR A 353 -22.74 8.07 10.64
C THR A 353 -22.66 9.47 11.27
N PRO A 354 -23.47 9.81 12.29
CA PRO A 354 -23.34 11.08 12.99
C PRO A 354 -21.95 11.26 13.59
N ALA A 355 -21.41 12.48 13.56
CA ALA A 355 -20.05 12.76 14.02
C ALA A 355 -19.78 12.33 15.46
N GLU A 356 -20.80 12.45 16.33
CA GLU A 356 -20.76 12.01 17.73
C GLU A 356 -20.67 10.49 17.91
N ASN A 357 -21.05 9.71 16.90
CA ASN A 357 -21.01 8.24 16.90
C ASN A 357 -19.74 7.69 16.23
N VAL A 358 -18.88 8.55 15.69
CA VAL A 358 -17.59 8.13 15.13
C VAL A 358 -16.67 7.72 16.29
N PRO A 359 -16.06 6.54 16.25
CA PRO A 359 -15.15 6.09 17.29
C PRO A 359 -13.99 7.08 17.47
N LYS A 360 -13.61 7.33 18.72
CA LYS A 360 -12.53 8.27 19.05
C LYS A 360 -11.21 7.83 18.44
N GLY A 361 -10.49 8.75 17.81
CA GLY A 361 -9.20 8.49 17.17
C GLY A 361 -9.31 7.92 15.75
N THR A 362 -10.53 7.84 15.19
CA THR A 362 -10.76 7.40 13.81
C THR A 362 -11.22 8.56 12.92
N LEU A 363 -10.96 8.43 11.63
CA LEU A 363 -11.52 9.32 10.62
C LEU A 363 -13.01 9.03 10.43
N HIS A 364 -13.77 10.04 10.02
CA HIS A 364 -15.17 9.84 9.65
C HIS A 364 -15.30 8.89 8.45
N PRO A 365 -16.25 7.92 8.44
CA PRO A 365 -16.40 6.96 7.34
C PRO A 365 -16.46 7.60 5.96
N LYS A 366 -17.13 8.73 5.81
CA LYS A 366 -17.22 9.46 4.53
C LYS A 366 -15.87 9.92 4.01
N ARG A 367 -14.96 10.35 4.90
CA ARG A 367 -13.59 10.71 4.56
C ARG A 367 -12.78 9.49 4.14
N ILE A 368 -12.95 8.37 4.85
CA ILE A 368 -12.31 7.09 4.51
C ILE A 368 -12.77 6.63 3.13
N ILE A 369 -14.06 6.63 2.84
CA ILE A 369 -14.64 6.25 1.54
C ILE A 369 -14.02 7.08 0.41
N SER A 370 -14.07 8.40 0.52
CA SER A 370 -13.55 9.31 -0.51
C SER A 370 -12.07 9.09 -0.76
N GLY A 371 -11.25 9.00 0.31
CA GLY A 371 -9.81 8.79 0.17
C GLY A 371 -9.44 7.44 -0.42
N VAL A 372 -10.12 6.36 -0.01
CA VAL A 372 -9.88 5.00 -0.54
C VAL A 372 -10.20 4.93 -2.03
N ILE A 373 -11.37 5.45 -2.45
CA ILE A 373 -11.77 5.45 -3.86
C ILE A 373 -10.77 6.24 -4.72
N GLU A 374 -10.35 7.42 -4.26
CA GLU A 374 -9.32 8.20 -4.96
C GLU A 374 -7.97 7.48 -5.02
N GLY A 375 -7.57 6.76 -3.96
CA GLY A 375 -6.33 5.97 -3.95
C GLY A 375 -6.34 4.83 -4.96
N VAL A 376 -7.46 4.08 -5.04
CA VAL A 376 -7.64 3.00 -6.03
C VAL A 376 -7.58 3.57 -7.45
N LYS A 377 -8.35 4.63 -7.71
CA LYS A 377 -8.36 5.34 -8.99
C LYS A 377 -6.97 5.79 -9.40
N ASP A 378 -6.28 6.50 -8.51
CA ASP A 378 -4.99 7.13 -8.82
C ASP A 378 -3.97 6.09 -9.29
N TYR A 379 -3.85 4.97 -8.55
CA TYR A 379 -2.86 3.95 -8.90
C TYR A 379 -3.22 3.20 -10.18
N GLY A 380 -4.45 2.70 -10.29
CA GLY A 380 -4.90 1.92 -11.44
C GLY A 380 -4.82 2.71 -12.74
N ASN A 381 -5.37 3.93 -12.75
CA ASN A 381 -5.40 4.79 -13.93
C ASN A 381 -3.98 5.20 -14.36
N LYS A 382 -3.10 5.59 -13.43
CA LYS A 382 -1.71 5.98 -13.74
C LYS A 382 -0.84 4.79 -14.20
N MET A 383 -1.12 3.58 -13.72
CA MET A 383 -0.48 2.37 -14.22
C MET A 383 -0.95 1.99 -15.63
N GLY A 384 -2.06 2.56 -16.08
CA GLY A 384 -2.69 2.18 -17.35
C GLY A 384 -3.21 0.73 -17.32
N ILE A 385 -3.79 0.32 -16.20
CA ILE A 385 -4.42 -0.99 -16.01
C ILE A 385 -5.90 -0.75 -15.70
N PRO A 386 -6.84 -1.35 -16.45
CA PRO A 386 -8.25 -1.12 -16.22
C PRO A 386 -8.71 -1.71 -14.88
N THR A 387 -9.45 -0.91 -14.09
CA THR A 387 -10.16 -1.38 -12.90
C THR A 387 -11.54 -1.84 -13.31
N VAL A 388 -11.74 -3.14 -13.40
CA VAL A 388 -12.80 -3.73 -14.23
C VAL A 388 -14.06 -4.12 -13.49
N ASN A 389 -13.97 -4.45 -12.22
CA ASN A 389 -15.12 -4.68 -11.36
C ASN A 389 -14.74 -4.60 -9.88
N GLY A 390 -15.74 -4.71 -9.00
CA GLY A 390 -15.54 -4.67 -7.57
C GLY A 390 -16.86 -4.76 -6.81
N GLY A 391 -16.79 -4.45 -5.51
CA GLY A 391 -17.95 -4.39 -4.65
C GLY A 391 -17.78 -3.38 -3.54
N VAL A 392 -18.85 -2.63 -3.21
CA VAL A 392 -18.84 -1.71 -2.09
C VAL A 392 -19.95 -2.08 -1.11
N HIS A 393 -19.57 -2.31 0.14
CA HIS A 393 -20.47 -2.69 1.22
C HIS A 393 -20.33 -1.74 2.41
N TYR A 394 -21.44 -1.56 3.16
CA TYR A 394 -21.48 -0.69 4.31
C TYR A 394 -22.02 -1.43 5.52
N HIS A 395 -21.26 -1.38 6.64
CA HIS A 395 -21.68 -1.96 7.90
C HIS A 395 -20.95 -1.24 9.05
N GLU A 396 -21.62 -1.06 10.17
CA GLU A 396 -21.08 -0.34 11.35
C GLU A 396 -19.75 -0.93 11.87
N ALA A 397 -19.54 -2.23 11.73
CA ALA A 397 -18.29 -2.90 12.15
C ALA A 397 -17.05 -2.40 11.42
N TYR A 398 -17.20 -1.78 10.24
CA TYR A 398 -16.09 -1.21 9.47
C TYR A 398 -15.85 0.28 9.73
N ALA A 399 -16.52 0.89 10.72
CA ALA A 399 -16.41 2.31 10.98
C ALA A 399 -15.00 2.75 11.39
N SER A 400 -14.27 1.90 12.13
CA SER A 400 -12.91 2.20 12.62
C SER A 400 -11.80 1.59 11.77
N ASN A 401 -12.08 0.47 11.11
CA ASN A 401 -11.12 -0.26 10.31
C ASN A 401 -11.81 -0.79 9.06
N PRO A 402 -11.71 -0.08 7.92
CA PRO A 402 -12.33 -0.50 6.68
C PRO A 402 -11.71 -1.80 6.17
N LEU A 403 -12.43 -2.54 5.35
CA LEU A 403 -11.84 -3.57 4.51
C LEU A 403 -11.54 -2.96 3.16
N VAL A 404 -10.27 -2.87 2.82
CA VAL A 404 -9.79 -2.46 1.50
C VAL A 404 -9.09 -3.65 0.88
N TYR A 405 -9.79 -4.37 0.02
CA TYR A 405 -9.35 -5.61 -0.59
C TYR A 405 -9.12 -5.38 -2.07
N CYS A 406 -7.86 -5.30 -2.46
CA CYS A 406 -7.45 -5.07 -3.85
C CYS A 406 -7.11 -6.39 -4.52
N GLY A 407 -7.36 -6.49 -5.82
CA GLY A 407 -7.02 -7.64 -6.62
C GLY A 407 -6.41 -7.24 -7.96
N CYS A 408 -5.54 -8.10 -8.48
CA CYS A 408 -4.93 -7.93 -9.79
C CYS A 408 -4.83 -9.25 -10.54
N ALA A 409 -5.19 -9.23 -11.81
CA ALA A 409 -4.99 -10.35 -12.74
C ALA A 409 -3.86 -10.05 -13.71
N GLY A 410 -3.04 -11.06 -14.00
CA GLY A 410 -1.94 -10.96 -14.96
C GLY A 410 -1.89 -12.13 -15.92
N ILE A 411 -1.17 -11.93 -17.03
CA ILE A 411 -0.95 -12.93 -18.08
C ILE A 411 0.55 -13.10 -18.33
N ALA A 412 1.00 -14.33 -18.52
CA ALA A 412 2.37 -14.64 -18.89
C ALA A 412 2.43 -15.77 -19.92
N PRO A 413 3.46 -15.84 -20.78
CA PRO A 413 3.75 -17.04 -21.54
C PRO A 413 4.14 -18.19 -20.60
N ARG A 414 3.60 -19.41 -20.84
CA ARG A 414 3.86 -20.58 -19.98
C ARG A 414 5.35 -20.87 -19.81
N GLY A 415 5.74 -21.15 -18.56
CA GLY A 415 7.10 -21.53 -18.20
C GLY A 415 8.12 -20.40 -18.24
N LYS A 416 7.69 -19.14 -18.35
CA LYS A 416 8.59 -17.98 -18.29
C LYS A 416 8.81 -17.49 -16.85
N HIS A 417 7.96 -17.84 -15.93
CA HIS A 417 8.17 -17.53 -14.51
C HIS A 417 9.37 -18.30 -13.95
N ARG A 418 10.30 -17.58 -13.33
CA ARG A 418 11.55 -18.11 -12.80
C ARG A 418 11.68 -17.76 -11.32
N THR A 419 11.91 -18.80 -10.50
CA THR A 419 11.87 -18.71 -9.04
C THR A 419 13.16 -19.17 -8.35
N LYS A 420 14.20 -19.55 -9.10
CA LYS A 420 15.38 -20.22 -8.53
C LYS A 420 16.64 -19.41 -8.83
N PRO A 421 17.06 -18.55 -7.90
CA PRO A 421 18.36 -17.92 -7.97
C PRO A 421 19.47 -18.99 -7.84
N SER A 422 20.63 -18.69 -8.36
CA SER A 422 21.82 -19.52 -8.25
C SER A 422 22.92 -18.81 -7.47
N ALA A 423 23.79 -19.57 -6.83
CA ALA A 423 24.97 -18.99 -6.19
C ALA A 423 25.82 -18.25 -7.24
N GLY A 424 26.18 -17.02 -6.95
CA GLY A 424 26.89 -16.12 -7.86
C GLY A 424 25.99 -15.14 -8.64
N ASP A 425 24.67 -15.38 -8.73
CA ASP A 425 23.75 -14.40 -9.31
C ASP A 425 23.78 -13.09 -8.52
N GLN A 426 23.72 -11.97 -9.22
CA GLN A 426 23.66 -10.65 -8.63
C GLN A 426 22.27 -10.34 -8.09
N ILE A 427 22.21 -9.68 -6.95
CA ILE A 427 20.96 -9.20 -6.33
C ILE A 427 20.73 -7.79 -6.86
N ILE A 428 19.78 -7.65 -7.75
CA ILE A 428 19.48 -6.38 -8.42
C ILE A 428 18.16 -5.83 -7.89
N SER A 429 18.18 -4.59 -7.43
CA SER A 429 16.98 -3.79 -7.15
C SER A 429 16.67 -2.90 -8.33
N LEU A 430 15.41 -2.90 -8.76
CA LEU A 430 14.88 -2.00 -9.79
C LEU A 430 13.84 -1.06 -9.18
N GLY A 431 13.86 0.21 -9.57
CA GLY A 431 12.78 1.15 -9.29
C GLY A 431 13.10 2.22 -8.25
N GLY A 432 12.16 2.51 -7.38
CA GLY A 432 12.14 3.70 -6.53
C GLY A 432 13.22 3.77 -5.45
N LYS A 433 13.47 4.99 -4.96
CA LYS A 433 14.40 5.25 -3.87
C LYS A 433 13.83 4.86 -2.50
N THR A 434 14.71 4.54 -1.57
CA THR A 434 14.34 4.12 -0.21
C THR A 434 14.19 5.32 0.73
N GLY A 435 13.08 5.37 1.46
CA GLY A 435 12.80 6.31 2.55
C GLY A 435 12.36 5.56 3.81
N ARG A 436 11.79 6.27 4.79
CA ARG A 436 11.21 5.67 6.02
C ARG A 436 9.78 5.16 5.81
N ASP A 437 9.42 4.85 4.58
CA ASP A 437 8.09 4.35 4.23
C ASP A 437 7.85 2.97 4.83
N GLY A 438 6.71 2.76 5.46
CA GLY A 438 6.26 1.45 5.92
C GLY A 438 7.11 0.77 6.98
N LEU A 439 7.98 1.50 7.69
CA LEU A 439 8.80 0.91 8.74
C LEU A 439 7.94 0.21 9.80
N ARG A 440 8.21 -1.08 10.01
CA ARG A 440 7.42 -1.98 10.87
C ARG A 440 5.96 -2.16 10.39
N GLY A 441 5.67 -1.93 9.13
CA GLY A 441 4.32 -2.08 8.54
C GLY A 441 3.79 -3.50 8.69
N ALA A 442 4.60 -4.52 8.49
CA ALA A 442 4.22 -5.92 8.66
C ALA A 442 3.85 -6.29 10.10
N THR A 443 4.51 -5.73 11.10
CA THR A 443 4.12 -5.91 12.51
C THR A 443 2.90 -5.08 12.87
N PHE A 444 2.83 -3.84 12.37
CA PHE A 444 1.71 -2.92 12.57
C PHE A 444 0.39 -3.46 12.01
N SER A 445 0.39 -4.05 10.80
CA SER A 445 -0.83 -4.59 10.17
C SER A 445 -1.49 -5.71 10.98
N SER A 446 -0.78 -6.33 11.93
CA SER A 446 -1.25 -7.42 12.79
C SER A 446 -1.54 -6.97 14.23
N MET A 447 -1.36 -5.68 14.56
CA MET A 447 -1.63 -5.14 15.90
C MET A 447 -3.10 -4.75 16.08
N VAL A 448 -3.55 -4.70 17.32
CA VAL A 448 -4.86 -4.12 17.65
C VAL A 448 -4.77 -2.60 17.57
N MET A 449 -5.67 -2.00 16.81
CA MET A 449 -5.78 -0.54 16.71
C MET A 449 -6.50 0.05 17.91
N ASP A 450 -6.04 1.21 18.37
CA ASP A 450 -6.67 2.01 19.41
C ASP A 450 -6.71 3.50 19.05
N ALA A 451 -7.23 4.34 19.94
CA ALA A 451 -7.38 5.78 19.68
C ALA A 451 -6.07 6.55 19.48
N SER A 452 -4.93 5.98 19.86
CA SER A 452 -3.59 6.60 19.69
C SER A 452 -2.85 6.09 18.46
N THR A 453 -3.42 5.11 17.74
CA THR A 453 -2.76 4.43 16.64
C THR A 453 -2.36 5.39 15.52
N GLY A 454 -3.21 6.37 15.18
CA GLY A 454 -2.90 7.37 14.15
C GLY A 454 -1.67 8.20 14.46
N ASP A 455 -1.52 8.65 15.71
CA ASP A 455 -0.37 9.47 16.16
C ASP A 455 0.96 8.70 16.10
N VAL A 456 0.88 7.39 16.26
CA VAL A 456 2.04 6.51 16.47
C VAL A 456 2.47 5.80 15.17
N ALA A 457 1.54 5.55 14.27
CA ALA A 457 1.75 4.73 13.08
C ALA A 457 1.90 5.53 11.78
N GLY A 458 2.04 6.86 11.87
CA GLY A 458 2.15 7.71 10.68
C GLY A 458 3.31 7.33 9.74
N SER A 459 4.43 6.87 10.30
CA SER A 459 5.56 6.35 9.51
C SER A 459 5.30 5.00 8.85
N SER A 460 4.23 4.29 9.22
CA SER A 460 3.83 3.02 8.59
C SER A 460 3.00 3.23 7.32
N VAL A 461 2.57 4.45 7.04
CA VAL A 461 1.85 4.78 5.81
C VAL A 461 2.85 5.00 4.68
N GLN A 462 2.55 4.41 3.54
CA GLN A 462 3.34 4.50 2.31
C GLN A 462 2.56 5.34 1.29
N ILE A 463 3.27 6.06 0.44
CA ILE A 463 2.67 6.77 -0.70
C ILE A 463 3.37 6.28 -1.95
N GLY A 464 2.60 5.72 -2.89
CA GLY A 464 3.11 5.15 -4.12
C GLY A 464 3.33 6.19 -5.22
N GLU A 465 4.22 5.84 -6.16
CA GLU A 465 4.50 6.58 -7.39
C GLU A 465 4.26 5.68 -8.60
N PRO A 466 3.01 5.54 -9.05
CA PRO A 466 2.62 4.57 -10.08
C PRO A 466 3.44 4.66 -11.38
N ILE A 467 3.91 5.85 -11.75
CA ILE A 467 4.70 6.05 -12.97
C ILE A 467 6.05 5.31 -12.91
N ILE A 468 6.68 5.25 -11.73
CA ILE A 468 7.92 4.48 -11.54
C ILE A 468 7.62 2.99 -11.70
N GLN A 469 6.56 2.51 -11.05
CA GLN A 469 6.16 1.10 -11.16
C GLN A 469 5.79 0.72 -12.59
N LYS A 470 5.16 1.62 -13.34
CA LYS A 470 4.85 1.41 -14.75
C LYS A 470 6.11 1.17 -15.58
N LYS A 471 7.14 2.02 -15.42
CA LYS A 471 8.43 1.86 -16.10
C LYS A 471 9.10 0.54 -15.74
N VAL A 472 9.11 0.19 -14.44
CA VAL A 472 9.67 -1.08 -13.96
C VAL A 472 8.92 -2.28 -14.54
N ALA A 473 7.58 -2.20 -14.66
CA ALA A 473 6.77 -3.26 -15.24
C ALA A 473 7.16 -3.54 -16.72
N GLU A 474 7.36 -2.51 -17.53
CA GLU A 474 7.76 -2.69 -18.93
C GLU A 474 9.17 -3.32 -19.03
N VAL A 475 10.13 -2.84 -18.22
CA VAL A 475 11.48 -3.45 -18.14
C VAL A 475 11.41 -4.92 -17.74
N LEU A 476 10.59 -5.28 -16.75
CA LEU A 476 10.48 -6.67 -16.28
C LEU A 476 9.88 -7.61 -17.33
N ILE A 477 8.88 -7.15 -18.09
CA ILE A 477 8.29 -7.92 -19.19
C ILE A 477 9.33 -8.20 -20.27
N ASP A 478 10.06 -7.19 -20.70
CA ASP A 478 11.10 -7.33 -21.71
C ASP A 478 12.28 -8.20 -21.20
N ALA A 479 12.67 -8.04 -19.93
CA ALA A 479 13.70 -8.85 -19.29
C ALA A 479 13.28 -10.32 -19.16
N ARG A 480 11.99 -10.59 -18.83
CA ARG A 480 11.39 -11.93 -18.85
C ARG A 480 11.55 -12.61 -20.20
N ASP A 481 11.13 -11.90 -21.26
CA ASP A 481 11.09 -12.45 -22.61
C ASP A 481 12.49 -12.72 -23.16
N GLN A 482 13.47 -11.89 -22.79
CA GLN A 482 14.88 -12.07 -23.11
C GLN A 482 15.61 -13.04 -22.16
N GLY A 483 14.97 -13.50 -21.05
CA GLY A 483 15.56 -14.42 -20.07
C GLY A 483 16.74 -13.80 -19.31
N LEU A 484 16.62 -12.52 -18.91
CA LEU A 484 17.70 -11.77 -18.26
C LEU A 484 17.82 -12.02 -16.76
N TYR A 485 16.85 -12.66 -16.12
CA TYR A 485 16.87 -12.98 -14.68
C TYR A 485 16.56 -14.45 -14.42
N SER A 486 16.98 -14.95 -13.27
CA SER A 486 16.79 -16.34 -12.80
C SER A 486 15.74 -16.45 -11.69
N ALA A 487 15.45 -15.37 -10.98
CA ALA A 487 14.38 -15.27 -10.00
C ALA A 487 13.90 -13.81 -9.88
N ILE A 488 12.68 -13.64 -9.39
CA ILE A 488 12.05 -12.33 -9.20
C ILE A 488 11.12 -12.39 -8.00
N THR A 489 11.04 -11.29 -7.24
CA THR A 489 10.01 -11.03 -6.24
C THR A 489 9.79 -9.53 -6.11
N ASP A 490 8.67 -9.12 -5.54
CA ASP A 490 8.43 -7.72 -5.17
C ASP A 490 9.17 -7.36 -3.87
N CYS A 491 9.30 -6.06 -3.62
CA CYS A 491 9.82 -5.52 -2.38
C CYS A 491 8.65 -4.93 -1.57
N GLY A 492 7.81 -5.81 -1.05
CA GLY A 492 6.61 -5.48 -0.28
C GLY A 492 6.88 -5.32 1.21
N ALA A 493 6.04 -5.95 2.04
CA ALA A 493 6.16 -5.91 3.50
C ALA A 493 7.53 -6.39 3.98
N GLY A 494 8.19 -5.56 4.81
CA GLY A 494 9.56 -5.81 5.29
C GLY A 494 10.67 -5.49 4.30
N GLY A 495 10.36 -4.92 3.16
CA GLY A 495 11.31 -4.38 2.21
C GLY A 495 12.34 -5.40 1.70
N TYR A 496 13.60 -5.02 1.68
CA TYR A 496 14.69 -5.90 1.24
C TYR A 496 14.88 -7.11 2.17
N SER A 497 14.50 -7.00 3.45
CA SER A 497 14.57 -8.11 4.41
C SER A 497 13.74 -9.30 3.96
N SER A 498 12.50 -9.07 3.47
CA SER A 498 11.66 -10.11 2.90
C SER A 498 12.12 -10.51 1.50
N ALA A 499 12.23 -9.55 0.58
CA ALA A 499 12.53 -9.83 -0.82
C ALA A 499 13.84 -10.61 -1.02
N VAL A 500 14.93 -10.13 -0.44
CA VAL A 500 16.24 -10.80 -0.53
C VAL A 500 16.29 -12.04 0.38
N GLY A 501 15.74 -11.92 1.61
CA GLY A 501 15.76 -12.99 2.59
C GLY A 501 15.04 -14.26 2.13
N GLU A 502 13.90 -14.12 1.47
CA GLU A 502 13.13 -15.26 0.92
C GLU A 502 13.86 -15.90 -0.26
N MET A 503 14.35 -15.13 -1.21
CA MET A 503 15.16 -15.67 -2.31
C MET A 503 16.46 -16.30 -1.81
N ALA A 504 17.08 -15.76 -0.75
CA ALA A 504 18.31 -16.27 -0.16
C ALA A 504 18.10 -17.45 0.79
N SER A 505 16.86 -17.85 1.10
CA SER A 505 16.52 -18.79 2.18
C SER A 505 17.30 -20.11 2.13
N ALA A 506 17.60 -20.64 0.95
CA ALA A 506 18.40 -21.85 0.74
C ALA A 506 19.85 -21.56 0.37
N LEU A 507 20.17 -20.35 -0.08
CA LEU A 507 21.47 -20.00 -0.66
C LEU A 507 22.33 -19.14 0.27
N GLY A 508 21.72 -18.22 1.00
CA GLY A 508 22.42 -17.10 1.64
C GLY A 508 22.76 -15.99 0.66
N CYS A 509 23.21 -14.86 1.19
CA CYS A 509 23.59 -13.69 0.40
C CYS A 509 24.66 -12.82 1.08
N ASP A 510 25.24 -11.92 0.30
CA ASP A 510 26.11 -10.83 0.76
C ASP A 510 25.63 -9.52 0.13
N VAL A 511 25.03 -8.64 0.94
CA VAL A 511 24.38 -7.38 0.54
C VAL A 511 25.08 -6.18 1.17
N ASP A 512 25.21 -5.11 0.41
CA ASP A 512 25.76 -3.83 0.87
C ASP A 512 24.72 -2.71 0.80
N LEU A 513 24.20 -2.30 1.94
CA LEU A 513 23.18 -1.25 2.07
C LEU A 513 23.69 0.14 1.69
N ALA A 514 25.00 0.38 1.70
CA ALA A 514 25.55 1.67 1.29
C ALA A 514 25.29 1.99 -0.19
N LYS A 515 24.91 0.98 -0.98
CA LYS A 515 24.57 1.13 -2.41
C LYS A 515 23.12 1.51 -2.65
N ILE A 516 22.27 1.39 -1.63
CA ILE A 516 20.82 1.66 -1.78
C ILE A 516 20.61 3.14 -2.08
N PRO A 517 19.91 3.49 -3.18
CA PRO A 517 19.52 4.85 -3.45
C PRO A 517 18.47 5.31 -2.43
N VAL A 518 18.68 6.46 -1.82
CA VAL A 518 17.83 7.00 -0.77
C VAL A 518 17.08 8.26 -1.22
N LYS A 519 15.87 8.47 -0.69
CA LYS A 519 15.09 9.69 -0.90
C LYS A 519 15.75 10.87 -0.18
N TYR A 520 16.36 10.62 1.01
CA TYR A 520 17.04 11.58 1.86
C TYR A 520 18.05 10.85 2.77
N GLN A 521 19.03 11.56 3.29
CA GLN A 521 20.06 11.00 4.16
C GLN A 521 19.55 10.81 5.60
N GLY A 522 20.31 10.08 6.42
CA GLY A 522 20.05 9.91 7.85
C GLY A 522 19.31 8.63 8.22
N LEU A 523 18.95 7.77 7.23
CA LEU A 523 18.36 6.46 7.52
C LEU A 523 19.40 5.56 8.19
N ALA A 524 19.00 4.90 9.28
CA ALA A 524 19.78 3.85 9.92
C ALA A 524 19.86 2.59 9.04
N PRO A 525 20.89 1.74 9.19
CA PRO A 525 21.02 0.53 8.39
C PRO A 525 19.80 -0.39 8.45
N TRP A 526 19.18 -0.55 9.62
CA TRP A 526 17.96 -1.36 9.75
C TRP A 526 16.77 -0.72 9.03
N GLU A 527 16.68 0.64 9.01
CA GLU A 527 15.63 1.35 8.26
C GLU A 527 15.78 1.15 6.75
N LEU A 528 17.01 1.15 6.22
CA LEU A 528 17.27 0.86 4.81
C LEU A 528 16.87 -0.57 4.43
N TRP A 529 17.12 -1.52 5.33
CA TRP A 529 16.87 -2.93 5.10
C TRP A 529 15.41 -3.32 5.17
N LEU A 530 14.66 -2.73 6.11
CA LEU A 530 13.25 -3.04 6.36
C LEU A 530 12.26 -2.04 5.75
N SER A 531 12.72 -0.95 5.18
CA SER A 531 11.81 0.03 4.53
C SER A 531 10.94 -0.64 3.49
N GLU A 532 9.64 -0.35 3.54
CA GLU A 532 8.64 -0.81 2.59
C GLU A 532 8.36 0.25 1.50
N ALA A 533 9.36 1.12 1.19
CA ALA A 533 9.22 2.08 0.10
C ALA A 533 8.75 1.37 -1.17
N GLN A 534 7.75 1.95 -1.81
CA GLN A 534 7.03 1.34 -2.92
C GLN A 534 7.87 1.29 -4.21
N GLU A 535 7.32 0.67 -5.28
CA GLU A 535 7.86 0.62 -6.64
C GLU A 535 9.25 -0.02 -6.76
N ARG A 536 9.60 -0.92 -5.84
CA ARG A 536 10.86 -1.68 -5.93
C ARG A 536 10.57 -3.15 -6.21
N MET A 537 11.35 -3.69 -7.14
CA MET A 537 11.38 -5.13 -7.43
C MET A 537 12.79 -5.64 -7.23
N VAL A 538 12.93 -6.88 -6.76
CA VAL A 538 14.22 -7.55 -6.60
C VAL A 538 14.30 -8.72 -7.56
N ILE A 539 15.38 -8.80 -8.33
CA ILE A 539 15.64 -9.89 -9.27
C ILE A 539 17.03 -10.46 -9.06
N ALA A 540 17.16 -11.77 -9.30
CA ALA A 540 18.44 -12.45 -9.34
C ALA A 540 18.93 -12.48 -10.79
N VAL A 541 20.12 -11.97 -11.05
CA VAL A 541 20.64 -11.78 -12.42
C VAL A 541 21.99 -12.49 -12.58
N PRO A 542 22.11 -13.45 -13.51
CA PRO A 542 23.41 -14.01 -13.89
C PRO A 542 24.38 -12.91 -14.38
N ASN A 543 25.66 -13.03 -14.04
CA ASN A 543 26.65 -11.98 -14.35
C ASN A 543 26.73 -11.67 -15.83
N ASP A 544 26.59 -12.65 -16.72
CA ASP A 544 26.63 -12.48 -18.17
C ASP A 544 25.40 -11.76 -18.75
N LYS A 545 24.34 -11.57 -17.95
CA LYS A 545 23.10 -10.88 -18.33
C LYS A 545 23.03 -9.43 -17.85
N LEU A 546 23.89 -9.04 -16.90
CA LEU A 546 23.78 -7.75 -16.22
C LEU A 546 23.91 -6.55 -17.18
N GLU A 547 24.82 -6.61 -18.16
CA GLU A 547 25.00 -5.51 -19.12
C GLU A 547 23.77 -5.33 -20.04
N ALA A 548 23.14 -6.43 -20.44
CA ALA A 548 21.92 -6.37 -21.26
C ALA A 548 20.75 -5.79 -20.45
N LEU A 549 20.62 -6.18 -19.19
CA LEU A 549 19.61 -5.62 -18.29
C LEU A 549 19.84 -4.13 -18.04
N GLN A 550 21.10 -3.68 -17.81
CA GLN A 550 21.42 -2.27 -17.60
C GLN A 550 20.99 -1.44 -18.83
N LYS A 551 21.32 -1.87 -20.04
CA LYS A 551 20.90 -1.17 -21.28
C LYS A 551 19.37 -1.06 -21.39
N LEU A 552 18.66 -2.11 -20.98
CA LEU A 552 17.20 -2.11 -20.99
C LEU A 552 16.64 -1.10 -19.95
N CYS A 553 17.22 -1.05 -18.77
CA CYS A 553 16.85 -0.09 -17.73
C CYS A 553 17.14 1.36 -18.16
N ASP A 554 18.31 1.62 -18.73
CA ASP A 554 18.71 2.94 -19.22
C ASP A 554 17.75 3.45 -20.33
N ALA A 555 17.33 2.56 -21.22
CA ALA A 555 16.38 2.89 -22.29
C ALA A 555 14.98 3.25 -21.79
N ASN A 556 14.61 2.78 -20.60
CA ASN A 556 13.29 3.01 -19.96
C ASN A 556 13.35 3.98 -18.79
N ASP A 557 14.49 4.60 -18.51
CA ASP A 557 14.70 5.49 -17.36
C ASP A 557 14.30 4.79 -16.03
N VAL A 558 14.80 3.56 -15.82
CA VAL A 558 14.62 2.77 -14.61
C VAL A 558 15.91 2.68 -13.85
N GLU A 559 15.91 3.07 -12.56
CA GLU A 559 17.08 2.95 -11.70
C GLU A 559 17.36 1.48 -11.40
N LEU A 560 18.59 1.03 -11.70
CA LEU A 560 19.11 -0.30 -11.41
C LEU A 560 20.21 -0.20 -10.36
N THR A 561 20.07 -0.94 -9.28
CA THR A 561 21.08 -1.00 -8.22
C THR A 561 21.52 -2.43 -7.96
N ASN A 562 22.81 -2.70 -8.09
CA ASN A 562 23.41 -3.98 -7.69
C ASN A 562 23.74 -3.95 -6.20
N LEU A 563 22.90 -4.59 -5.39
CA LEU A 563 23.03 -4.65 -3.94
C LEU A 563 24.11 -5.65 -3.48
N GLY A 564 24.40 -6.68 -4.25
CA GLY A 564 25.28 -7.76 -3.85
C GLY A 564 25.05 -9.05 -4.63
N ARG A 565 25.22 -10.20 -4.00
CA ARG A 565 25.12 -11.50 -4.65
C ARG A 565 24.57 -12.60 -3.74
N PHE A 566 24.02 -13.64 -4.32
CA PHE A 566 23.74 -14.91 -3.64
C PHE A 566 25.01 -15.72 -3.46
N THR A 567 25.20 -16.34 -2.27
CA THR A 567 26.49 -16.94 -1.89
C THR A 567 26.57 -18.46 -2.01
N GLY A 568 25.58 -19.19 -1.53
CA GLY A 568 25.54 -20.65 -1.52
C GLY A 568 25.91 -21.27 -0.17
N ASP A 569 26.10 -20.47 0.89
CA ASP A 569 26.49 -20.93 2.23
C ASP A 569 25.36 -20.86 3.27
N ALA A 570 24.15 -20.51 2.83
CA ALA A 570 22.95 -20.39 3.64
C ALA A 570 23.06 -19.40 4.82
N VAL A 571 23.84 -18.33 4.65
CA VAL A 571 23.98 -17.25 5.63
C VAL A 571 23.50 -15.93 5.01
N LEU A 572 22.61 -15.24 5.71
CA LEU A 572 22.17 -13.88 5.39
C LEU A 572 23.23 -12.91 5.94
N ARG A 573 24.08 -12.35 5.07
CA ARG A 573 25.05 -11.31 5.41
C ARG A 573 24.61 -9.99 4.81
N VAL A 574 24.49 -9.00 5.68
CA VAL A 574 24.20 -7.63 5.29
C VAL A 574 25.20 -6.70 5.94
N ARG A 575 25.77 -5.81 5.16
CA ARG A 575 26.76 -4.83 5.62
C ARG A 575 26.36 -3.41 5.16
N PHE A 576 26.95 -2.44 5.82
CA PHE A 576 26.90 -1.05 5.39
C PHE A 576 28.36 -0.59 5.16
N GLY A 577 28.77 -0.60 3.89
CA GLY A 577 30.17 -0.49 3.52
C GLY A 577 30.98 -1.67 4.07
N GLU A 578 31.99 -1.39 4.89
CA GLU A 578 32.83 -2.42 5.51
C GLU A 578 32.23 -3.03 6.79
N LYS A 579 31.23 -2.37 7.40
CA LYS A 579 30.64 -2.81 8.67
C LYS A 579 29.56 -3.85 8.44
N GLU A 580 29.76 -5.09 8.97
CA GLU A 580 28.71 -6.10 9.02
C GLU A 580 27.66 -5.71 10.06
N ILE A 581 26.38 -5.80 9.66
CA ILE A 581 25.24 -5.42 10.51
C ILE A 581 24.26 -6.56 10.72
N ILE A 582 24.22 -7.54 9.82
CA ILE A 582 23.44 -8.77 9.95
C ILE A 582 24.33 -9.95 9.55
N ASN A 583 24.33 -10.97 10.42
CA ASN A 583 24.97 -12.26 10.15
C ASN A 583 24.09 -13.35 10.75
N LEU A 584 23.08 -13.80 10.00
CA LEU A 584 22.08 -14.74 10.47
C LEU A 584 22.08 -16.02 9.61
N SER A 585 21.93 -17.15 10.28
CA SER A 585 21.64 -18.42 9.58
C SER A 585 20.25 -18.32 8.92
N CYS A 586 20.16 -18.56 7.62
CA CYS A 586 18.89 -18.67 6.90
C CYS A 586 17.99 -19.76 7.52
N GLY A 587 18.58 -20.86 7.99
CA GLY A 587 17.86 -21.91 8.69
C GLY A 587 17.18 -21.41 9.97
N PHE A 588 17.88 -20.62 10.79
CA PHE A 588 17.27 -20.01 11.98
C PHE A 588 16.17 -19.01 11.60
N LEU A 589 16.43 -18.16 10.64
CA LEU A 589 15.48 -17.10 10.25
C LEU A 589 14.15 -17.68 9.75
N HIS A 590 14.19 -18.72 8.89
CA HIS A 590 12.99 -19.25 8.23
C HIS A 590 12.36 -20.47 8.92
N SER A 591 13.12 -21.22 9.74
CA SER A 591 12.65 -22.44 10.42
C SER A 591 12.73 -22.36 11.94
N GLY A 592 13.22 -21.25 12.49
CA GLY A 592 13.38 -21.02 13.92
C GLY A 592 12.10 -20.66 14.69
N PRO A 593 11.05 -20.07 14.07
CA PRO A 593 9.86 -19.68 14.83
C PRO A 593 9.18 -20.90 15.47
N PRO A 594 8.93 -20.88 16.80
CA PRO A 594 8.22 -21.96 17.44
C PRO A 594 6.74 -21.97 16.99
N GLN A 595 6.21 -23.18 16.70
CA GLN A 595 4.82 -23.30 16.33
C GLN A 595 3.91 -22.87 17.48
N ARG A 596 3.04 -21.89 17.23
CA ARG A 596 2.09 -21.40 18.23
C ARG A 596 1.11 -22.50 18.64
N LYS A 597 0.77 -22.55 19.94
CA LYS A 597 -0.22 -23.48 20.50
C LYS A 597 -1.42 -22.69 20.98
N LEU A 598 -2.58 -23.00 20.44
CA LEU A 598 -3.85 -22.34 20.75
C LEU A 598 -4.84 -23.36 21.33
N LYS A 599 -5.85 -22.86 22.01
CA LYS A 599 -7.00 -23.62 22.48
C LYS A 599 -8.26 -23.06 21.87
N ALA A 600 -9.16 -23.92 21.44
CA ALA A 600 -10.47 -23.55 20.93
C ALA A 600 -11.56 -24.34 21.64
N ALA A 601 -12.68 -23.68 21.93
CA ALA A 601 -13.90 -24.31 22.39
C ALA A 601 -15.01 -24.04 21.37
N PRO A 602 -15.86 -25.03 21.05
CA PRO A 602 -17.00 -24.78 20.18
C PRO A 602 -17.98 -23.80 20.85
N PRO A 603 -18.80 -23.07 20.07
CA PRO A 603 -19.82 -22.16 20.60
C PRO A 603 -20.77 -22.90 21.55
N LYS A 604 -21.05 -22.34 22.73
CA LYS A 604 -21.88 -22.99 23.76
C LYS A 604 -23.27 -23.36 23.28
N ASP A 605 -23.82 -22.67 22.32
CA ASP A 605 -25.22 -22.81 21.90
C ASP A 605 -25.41 -23.61 20.62
N GLY A 606 -24.33 -24.02 19.93
CA GLY A 606 -24.40 -24.79 18.67
C GLY A 606 -25.24 -24.15 17.54
N LYS A 607 -25.69 -22.91 17.73
CA LYS A 607 -26.51 -22.19 16.77
C LYS A 607 -25.63 -21.35 15.87
N PRO A 608 -25.93 -21.30 14.56
CA PRO A 608 -25.25 -20.38 13.69
C PRO A 608 -25.42 -18.94 14.19
N PHE A 609 -24.38 -18.11 14.07
CA PHE A 609 -24.39 -16.69 14.47
C PHE A 609 -25.48 -15.87 13.75
N ILE A 610 -26.06 -16.38 12.68
CA ILE A 610 -27.08 -15.69 11.90
C ILE A 610 -28.45 -15.92 12.53
N LYS A 611 -28.94 -14.91 13.23
CA LYS A 611 -30.36 -14.79 13.57
C LYS A 611 -31.09 -14.21 12.37
N TYR A 612 -31.78 -15.04 11.61
CA TYR A 612 -32.70 -14.51 10.60
C TYR A 612 -33.79 -13.68 11.30
N PRO A 613 -33.98 -12.41 10.92
CA PRO A 613 -35.06 -11.62 11.50
C PRO A 613 -36.40 -12.29 11.20
N LYS A 614 -37.29 -12.32 12.19
CA LYS A 614 -38.68 -12.71 11.94
C LYS A 614 -39.33 -11.59 11.13
N TYR A 615 -39.64 -11.84 9.90
CA TYR A 615 -40.42 -10.90 9.09
C TYR A 615 -41.86 -10.88 9.61
N THR A 616 -42.30 -9.74 10.13
CA THR A 616 -43.71 -9.36 10.16
C THR A 616 -44.04 -8.83 8.75
N GLU A 617 -45.22 -9.12 8.20
CA GLU A 617 -45.59 -8.69 6.84
C GLU A 617 -45.33 -7.21 6.64
N PRO A 618 -44.26 -6.80 5.88
CA PRO A 618 -43.97 -5.42 5.67
C PRO A 618 -44.87 -4.82 4.61
N ASP A 619 -45.11 -3.50 4.66
CA ASP A 619 -45.55 -2.79 3.47
C ASP A 619 -44.48 -2.97 2.37
N LEU A 620 -44.82 -3.72 1.34
CA LEU A 620 -43.88 -4.07 0.27
C LEU A 620 -43.39 -2.85 -0.51
N ASN A 621 -44.20 -1.75 -0.59
CA ASN A 621 -43.76 -0.53 -1.25
C ASN A 621 -42.70 0.18 -0.43
N GLU A 622 -42.90 0.30 0.87
CA GLU A 622 -41.90 0.90 1.76
C GLU A 622 -40.63 0.02 1.88
N ALA A 623 -40.79 -1.30 1.92
CA ALA A 623 -39.67 -2.24 1.90
C ALA A 623 -38.85 -2.12 0.60
N LEU A 624 -39.49 -2.01 -0.56
CA LEU A 624 -38.81 -1.82 -1.84
C LEU A 624 -38.03 -0.49 -1.87
N LYS A 625 -38.66 0.60 -1.43
CA LYS A 625 -37.98 1.89 -1.33
C LYS A 625 -36.76 1.83 -0.39
N ALA A 626 -36.91 1.21 0.77
CA ALA A 626 -35.83 1.06 1.73
C ALA A 626 -34.66 0.24 1.14
N VAL A 627 -34.94 -0.85 0.43
CA VAL A 627 -33.91 -1.67 -0.23
C VAL A 627 -33.19 -0.89 -1.33
N ILE A 628 -33.91 -0.20 -2.21
CA ILE A 628 -33.31 0.55 -3.31
C ILE A 628 -32.45 1.72 -2.78
N ASN A 629 -32.89 2.37 -1.70
CA ASN A 629 -32.14 3.47 -1.08
C ASN A 629 -31.02 2.99 -0.15
N HIS A 630 -30.92 1.70 0.14
CA HIS A 630 -29.86 1.21 1.01
C HIS A 630 -28.50 1.35 0.35
N HIS A 631 -27.52 1.89 1.08
CA HIS A 631 -26.17 2.17 0.55
C HIS A 631 -25.47 0.95 -0.07
N ALA A 632 -25.73 -0.26 0.40
CA ALA A 632 -25.17 -1.49 -0.19
C ALA A 632 -25.82 -1.88 -1.53
N VAL A 633 -27.02 -1.35 -1.83
CA VAL A 633 -27.84 -1.73 -3.01
C VAL A 633 -27.91 -0.63 -4.06
N ASN A 634 -27.90 0.65 -3.64
CA ASN A 634 -28.01 1.79 -4.54
C ASN A 634 -26.87 1.82 -5.57
N SER A 635 -27.04 2.63 -6.62
CA SER A 635 -26.02 2.79 -7.68
C SER A 635 -24.65 3.12 -7.11
N LYS A 636 -23.60 2.55 -7.72
CA LYS A 636 -22.20 2.88 -7.49
C LYS A 636 -21.57 3.53 -8.73
N GLU A 637 -22.40 4.07 -9.60
CA GLU A 637 -21.96 4.67 -10.85
C GLU A 637 -20.98 5.81 -10.66
N ASP A 638 -21.17 6.61 -9.63
CA ASP A 638 -20.28 7.70 -9.20
C ASP A 638 -18.87 7.23 -8.83
N ILE A 639 -18.75 6.01 -8.29
CA ILE A 639 -17.45 5.38 -8.00
C ILE A 639 -16.86 4.79 -9.26
N VAL A 640 -17.63 3.94 -9.94
CA VAL A 640 -17.16 3.14 -11.08
C VAL A 640 -16.67 4.01 -12.22
N ARG A 641 -17.33 5.15 -12.47
CA ARG A 641 -16.95 6.06 -13.58
C ARG A 641 -15.68 6.87 -13.32
N LEU A 642 -15.09 6.79 -12.12
CA LEU A 642 -13.79 7.38 -11.83
C LEU A 642 -12.63 6.51 -12.33
N TYR A 643 -12.90 5.21 -12.54
CA TYR A 643 -11.89 4.24 -12.93
C TYR A 643 -11.79 4.12 -14.46
N ASP A 644 -10.59 3.96 -14.97
CA ASP A 644 -10.39 3.58 -16.36
C ASP A 644 -10.77 2.10 -16.57
N HIS A 645 -11.60 1.83 -17.58
CA HIS A 645 -12.12 0.49 -17.82
C HIS A 645 -11.55 -0.18 -19.07
N GLU A 646 -10.99 0.59 -20.01
CA GLU A 646 -10.66 0.14 -21.36
C GLU A 646 -9.23 0.51 -21.78
N VAL A 647 -8.43 1.02 -20.86
CA VAL A 647 -7.13 1.66 -21.13
C VAL A 647 -6.13 0.79 -21.87
N GLN A 648 -6.19 -0.55 -21.76
CA GLN A 648 -5.36 -1.47 -22.53
C GLN A 648 -6.03 -2.00 -23.82
N GLY A 649 -7.25 -1.56 -24.12
CA GLY A 649 -7.98 -1.98 -25.32
C GLY A 649 -8.45 -3.44 -25.33
N GLY A 650 -8.34 -4.16 -24.20
CA GLY A 650 -8.70 -5.57 -24.10
C GLY A 650 -10.09 -5.84 -23.48
N THR A 651 -10.78 -4.83 -23.01
CA THR A 651 -12.08 -4.99 -22.31
C THR A 651 -13.20 -5.28 -23.31
N ILE A 652 -13.82 -6.45 -23.19
CA ILE A 652 -14.91 -6.91 -24.04
C ILE A 652 -16.26 -6.59 -23.40
N LEU A 653 -16.39 -6.81 -22.08
CA LEU A 653 -17.56 -6.45 -21.29
C LEU A 653 -17.14 -5.52 -20.17
N ARG A 654 -17.66 -4.30 -20.21
CA ARG A 654 -17.38 -3.22 -19.27
C ARG A 654 -18.22 -3.31 -18.02
N PRO A 655 -17.85 -2.63 -16.92
CA PRO A 655 -18.69 -2.51 -15.71
C PRO A 655 -20.08 -1.91 -16.00
N TYR A 656 -20.15 -0.96 -16.93
CA TYR A 656 -21.38 -0.41 -17.50
C TYR A 656 -21.37 -0.60 -19.01
N ASP A 657 -22.34 -1.31 -19.55
CA ASP A 657 -22.44 -1.63 -20.96
C ASP A 657 -23.84 -1.27 -21.52
N GLY A 658 -24.18 -1.79 -22.71
CA GLY A 658 -25.40 -1.46 -23.44
C GLY A 658 -25.23 -0.24 -24.36
N PRO A 659 -26.27 0.09 -25.16
CA PRO A 659 -26.19 1.15 -26.18
C PRO A 659 -25.83 2.54 -25.62
N GLU A 660 -26.23 2.81 -24.39
CA GLU A 660 -25.99 4.10 -23.71
C GLU A 660 -24.88 3.99 -22.63
N GLY A 661 -24.26 2.80 -22.47
CA GLY A 661 -23.23 2.58 -21.45
C GLY A 661 -23.75 2.77 -20.02
N ASN A 662 -25.00 2.44 -19.74
CA ASN A 662 -25.67 2.67 -18.46
C ASN A 662 -26.23 1.39 -17.81
N VAL A 663 -25.94 0.22 -18.38
CA VAL A 663 -26.38 -1.08 -17.84
C VAL A 663 -25.28 -1.69 -17.00
N PRO A 664 -25.43 -1.77 -15.66
CA PRO A 664 -24.41 -2.36 -14.80
C PRO A 664 -24.29 -3.87 -15.05
N GLN A 665 -23.07 -4.38 -14.96
CA GLN A 665 -22.72 -5.78 -15.19
C GLN A 665 -22.17 -6.42 -13.91
N ASP A 666 -22.48 -7.71 -13.70
CA ASP A 666 -21.98 -8.48 -12.55
C ASP A 666 -20.57 -9.04 -12.77
N ALA A 667 -20.07 -9.01 -14.00
CA ALA A 667 -18.74 -9.45 -14.37
C ALA A 667 -18.15 -8.54 -15.44
N ALA A 668 -16.82 -8.45 -15.46
CA ALA A 668 -16.08 -7.91 -16.61
C ALA A 668 -15.48 -9.06 -17.42
N VAL A 669 -15.36 -8.88 -18.73
CA VAL A 669 -14.69 -9.84 -19.63
C VAL A 669 -13.57 -9.12 -20.35
N ILE A 670 -12.34 -9.63 -20.22
CA ILE A 670 -11.14 -9.02 -20.77
C ILE A 670 -10.37 -10.04 -21.59
N LYS A 671 -9.95 -9.65 -22.77
CA LYS A 671 -8.97 -10.38 -23.58
C LYS A 671 -7.60 -9.74 -23.35
N PRO A 672 -6.68 -10.43 -22.65
CA PRO A 672 -5.34 -9.89 -22.44
C PRO A 672 -4.60 -9.64 -23.77
N MET A 673 -3.90 -8.53 -23.88
CA MET A 673 -3.25 -8.08 -25.12
C MET A 673 -2.26 -9.08 -25.72
N GLU A 674 -1.52 -9.80 -24.86
CA GLU A 674 -0.49 -10.76 -25.30
C GLU A 674 -1.07 -12.06 -25.89
N THR A 675 -2.39 -12.29 -25.74
CA THR A 675 -3.00 -13.56 -26.12
C THR A 675 -3.51 -13.58 -27.56
N GLU A 676 -3.37 -14.74 -28.19
CA GLU A 676 -3.93 -15.00 -29.53
C GLU A 676 -5.34 -15.62 -29.39
N GLY A 677 -6.08 -15.67 -30.51
CA GLY A 677 -7.39 -16.36 -30.56
C GLY A 677 -8.54 -15.58 -29.93
N LYS A 678 -9.58 -16.30 -29.46
CA LYS A 678 -10.86 -15.76 -28.98
C LYS A 678 -11.11 -16.01 -27.49
N LYS A 679 -10.16 -16.60 -26.76
CA LYS A 679 -10.31 -16.81 -25.33
C LYS A 679 -10.18 -15.48 -24.58
N ALA A 680 -10.94 -15.34 -23.51
CA ALA A 680 -10.93 -14.17 -22.62
C ALA A 680 -11.04 -14.62 -21.15
N VAL A 681 -10.78 -13.73 -20.24
CA VAL A 681 -10.93 -13.93 -18.79
C VAL A 681 -12.17 -13.19 -18.33
N ALA A 682 -13.07 -13.88 -17.62
CA ALA A 682 -14.17 -13.25 -16.89
C ALA A 682 -13.79 -13.09 -15.42
N ILE A 683 -14.02 -11.89 -14.87
CA ILE A 683 -13.75 -11.55 -13.47
C ILE A 683 -15.06 -11.07 -12.85
N SER A 684 -15.43 -11.66 -11.72
CA SER A 684 -16.57 -11.21 -10.92
C SER A 684 -16.25 -11.30 -9.43
N ASN A 685 -16.88 -10.43 -8.64
CA ASN A 685 -16.80 -10.40 -7.20
C ASN A 685 -18.19 -10.59 -6.58
N ALA A 686 -18.23 -11.20 -5.42
CA ALA A 686 -19.44 -11.29 -4.61
C ALA A 686 -19.11 -11.07 -3.13
N LEU A 687 -20.02 -10.39 -2.44
CA LEU A 687 -20.00 -10.21 -1.00
C LEU A 687 -21.26 -10.83 -0.39
N ASN A 688 -21.10 -11.56 0.73
CA ASN A 688 -22.22 -12.14 1.47
C ASN A 688 -22.10 -11.85 2.96
#